data_c9bf07636bab078454c568b3a92edfd3
#
_entry.id   c9bf07636bab078454c568b3a92edfd3
#
_cell.length_a   1.000
_cell.length_b   1.000
_cell.length_c   1.000
_cell.angle_alpha   90.00
_cell.angle_beta   90.00
_cell.angle_gamma   90.00
#
_symmetry.space_group_name_H-M   'P 1'
#
loop_
_entity.id
_entity.type
_entity.pdbx_description
1 polymer ?
#
loop_
_entity_poly.entity_id
_entity_poly.type
_entity_poly.pdbx_seq_one_letter_code
_entity_poly.pdbx_strand_id
1 'polypeptide(L)'
;MNTAYPFSAVVGLDDLKLALLLNAVSPRVGGVLVRGEKGTAKSTIVRALAAQLPAVDTVPGCRFACDPAAPDPSCPDGPHEPGGPSERRPSALVELPVGASEDRLAGSLDVERALTEGVKAFEPGLLAAAHRGVLYVDEVNLLHDHLVDLLLDAAALGTCYVERESVSVRHAARFLLVGTMNPEEGELRPQLLDRFGLTVEVRASRDPKERAEVVRRRLAFEADPAAFAARWADAEAELAERISAARDRLAGVRLPDERLEQIAAVCAGFEVDGLRADLVTANAALAHAAWHGRGAVADEDVRAAARLSLPHRRRRDPFDAPGLDEALLDELLDRTSLDDPPPDGGGGGRLPSPPQDGAPQDPATSQDASPERNAGSSHDAGPSQDAAPERNTGSEQNTAPSEDAGLSQNAGPAQDAGSSRDERSAGGGGERVAAVAAPHAVPLLEVPGVGEGTAGRRSRSRTARGRVTGARRPAAKVRDPHVVATLLAAAPRQRARGRSGAGLVLRPDDLREAVREGREGNLVLFVVDASGSMAARRRMTTVKTAVLSLLLDAYQRRDKVGLVTFRGRTAELVLPPTSSVEAGAARLRALPTGGRTPLAAGLARAAEVLRAERLRDPARRPLLVVVTDGRATAGGDVDRAAGLLAGTAGIVVDCEDGPVRLGLAGRLAARLGAQLVPLGDLDGIVRAHRGREKGKAA
;
A
#
# COMPACT_ATOMS: atom_id res chain seq x y z
N MET A 1 -17.71 -29.33 -12.75
CA MET A 1 -16.51 -28.73 -12.16
C MET A 1 -15.96 -27.72 -13.14
N ASN A 2 -15.70 -26.47 -12.72
CA ASN A 2 -15.10 -25.49 -13.63
C ASN A 2 -13.64 -25.88 -13.84
N THR A 3 -13.25 -26.24 -15.07
CA THR A 3 -11.86 -26.59 -15.42
C THR A 3 -10.99 -25.35 -15.26
N ALA A 4 -9.96 -25.41 -14.41
CA ALA A 4 -9.00 -24.32 -14.25
C ALA A 4 -8.10 -24.21 -15.49
N TYR A 5 -7.66 -22.99 -15.80
CA TYR A 5 -6.66 -22.76 -16.85
C TYR A 5 -5.30 -23.31 -16.37
N PRO A 6 -4.59 -24.15 -17.17
CA PRO A 6 -3.34 -24.75 -16.74
C PRO A 6 -2.23 -23.70 -16.47
N PHE A 7 -1.48 -23.88 -15.41
CA PHE A 7 -0.35 -22.99 -15.06
C PHE A 7 0.75 -23.02 -16.11
N SER A 8 1.09 -24.21 -16.61
CA SER A 8 2.09 -24.41 -17.66
C SER A 8 1.66 -23.83 -19.01
N ALA A 9 0.36 -23.59 -19.23
CA ALA A 9 -0.15 -22.94 -20.44
C ALA A 9 -0.03 -21.40 -20.41
N VAL A 10 0.30 -20.78 -19.28
CA VAL A 10 0.48 -19.33 -19.20
C VAL A 10 1.73 -18.92 -19.98
N VAL A 11 1.57 -17.93 -20.87
CA VAL A 11 2.67 -17.42 -21.73
C VAL A 11 3.39 -16.30 -21.00
N GLY A 12 4.73 -16.32 -20.99
CA GLY A 12 5.56 -15.32 -20.33
C GLY A 12 5.36 -15.28 -18.82
N LEU A 13 5.50 -14.10 -18.21
CA LEU A 13 5.35 -13.86 -16.76
C LEU A 13 6.33 -14.68 -15.91
N ASP A 14 7.57 -14.85 -16.38
CA ASP A 14 8.53 -15.80 -15.80
C ASP A 14 8.90 -15.42 -14.35
N ASP A 15 9.11 -14.13 -14.06
CA ASP A 15 9.35 -13.66 -12.68
C ASP A 15 8.14 -13.92 -11.77
N LEU A 16 6.91 -13.76 -12.28
CA LEU A 16 5.71 -14.06 -11.50
C LEU A 16 5.57 -15.57 -11.25
N LYS A 17 5.80 -16.39 -12.27
CA LYS A 17 5.80 -17.85 -12.11
C LYS A 17 6.84 -18.27 -11.07
N LEU A 18 8.05 -17.74 -11.16
CA LEU A 18 9.13 -18.05 -10.22
C LEU A 18 8.74 -17.63 -8.80
N ALA A 19 8.29 -16.38 -8.59
CA ALA A 19 7.90 -15.90 -7.28
C ALA A 19 6.78 -16.76 -6.65
N LEU A 20 5.78 -17.13 -7.44
CA LEU A 20 4.69 -17.99 -7.00
C LEU A 20 5.17 -19.38 -6.64
N LEU A 21 6.09 -19.97 -7.42
CA LEU A 21 6.68 -21.28 -7.13
C LEU A 21 7.58 -21.27 -5.90
N LEU A 22 8.40 -20.24 -5.71
CA LEU A 22 9.22 -20.08 -4.50
C LEU A 22 8.35 -19.98 -3.24
N ASN A 23 7.26 -19.20 -3.32
CA ASN A 23 6.30 -19.10 -2.23
C ASN A 23 5.55 -20.42 -2.00
N ALA A 24 5.25 -21.19 -3.08
CA ALA A 24 4.65 -22.51 -2.98
C ALA A 24 5.60 -23.53 -2.33
N VAL A 25 6.90 -23.48 -2.61
CA VAL A 25 7.93 -24.34 -2.00
C VAL A 25 8.14 -23.96 -0.54
N SER A 26 8.29 -22.67 -0.23
CA SER A 26 8.53 -22.15 1.11
C SER A 26 7.56 -21.02 1.49
N PRO A 27 6.49 -21.27 2.24
CA PRO A 27 5.63 -20.22 2.78
C PRO A 27 6.37 -19.21 3.68
N ARG A 28 7.54 -19.57 4.22
CA ARG A 28 8.40 -18.70 5.03
C ARG A 28 8.96 -17.50 4.24
N VAL A 29 8.89 -17.53 2.93
CA VAL A 29 9.19 -16.37 2.06
C VAL A 29 8.29 -15.18 2.39
N GLY A 30 7.07 -15.40 2.89
CA GLY A 30 6.21 -14.32 3.41
C GLY A 30 5.26 -13.71 2.40
N GLY A 31 4.92 -14.43 1.33
CA GLY A 31 3.92 -14.05 0.34
C GLY A 31 4.46 -13.27 -0.86
N VAL A 32 3.62 -13.15 -1.87
CA VAL A 32 3.93 -12.49 -3.16
C VAL A 32 2.98 -11.32 -3.39
N LEU A 33 3.52 -10.14 -3.67
CA LEU A 33 2.76 -8.98 -4.14
C LEU A 33 2.95 -8.82 -5.65
N VAL A 34 1.87 -8.92 -6.39
CA VAL A 34 1.85 -8.77 -7.85
C VAL A 34 1.38 -7.37 -8.22
N ARG A 35 2.30 -6.52 -8.65
CA ARG A 35 2.02 -5.15 -9.09
C ARG A 35 1.81 -5.14 -10.60
N GLY A 36 0.76 -4.51 -11.09
CA GLY A 36 0.57 -4.36 -12.54
C GLY A 36 -0.82 -3.95 -12.96
N GLU A 37 -0.95 -3.61 -14.23
CA GLU A 37 -2.17 -3.14 -14.87
C GLU A 37 -3.30 -4.17 -14.85
N LYS A 38 -4.54 -3.70 -15.01
CA LYS A 38 -5.71 -4.59 -15.15
C LYS A 38 -5.60 -5.41 -16.44
N GLY A 39 -6.13 -6.63 -16.40
CA GLY A 39 -6.18 -7.51 -17.58
C GLY A 39 -4.89 -8.29 -17.89
N THR A 40 -3.89 -8.29 -17.01
CA THR A 40 -2.61 -9.03 -17.16
C THR A 40 -2.67 -10.48 -16.63
N ALA A 41 -3.83 -11.08 -16.54
CA ALA A 41 -4.09 -12.48 -16.12
C ALA A 41 -3.58 -12.86 -14.71
N LYS A 42 -3.39 -11.89 -13.80
CA LYS A 42 -2.89 -12.11 -12.42
C LYS A 42 -3.73 -13.14 -11.65
N SER A 43 -5.05 -12.98 -11.63
CA SER A 43 -5.95 -13.92 -10.94
C SER A 43 -5.98 -15.31 -11.59
N THR A 44 -5.82 -15.38 -12.92
CA THR A 44 -5.80 -16.65 -13.65
C THR A 44 -4.60 -17.52 -13.25
N ILE A 45 -3.40 -16.93 -13.18
CA ILE A 45 -2.18 -17.68 -12.83
C ILE A 45 -2.17 -18.12 -11.37
N VAL A 46 -2.74 -17.33 -10.45
CA VAL A 46 -2.86 -17.70 -9.02
C VAL A 46 -3.81 -18.87 -8.83
N ARG A 47 -4.98 -18.86 -9.51
CA ARG A 47 -5.91 -20.00 -9.51
C ARG A 47 -5.30 -21.24 -10.13
N ALA A 48 -4.54 -21.07 -11.20
CA ALA A 48 -3.82 -22.17 -11.85
C ALA A 48 -2.76 -22.79 -10.90
N LEU A 49 -1.97 -21.96 -10.18
CA LEU A 49 -1.02 -22.47 -9.18
C LEU A 49 -1.72 -23.25 -8.06
N ALA A 50 -2.83 -22.73 -7.55
CA ALA A 50 -3.54 -23.38 -6.44
C ALA A 50 -3.97 -24.82 -6.80
N ALA A 51 -4.28 -25.08 -8.07
CA ALA A 51 -4.63 -26.42 -8.57
C ALA A 51 -3.42 -27.37 -8.60
N GLN A 52 -2.18 -26.85 -8.60
CA GLN A 52 -0.93 -27.64 -8.63
C GLN A 52 -0.37 -27.93 -7.24
N LEU A 53 -0.95 -27.33 -6.18
CA LEU A 53 -0.48 -27.60 -4.83
C LEU A 53 -0.85 -29.03 -4.38
N PRO A 54 0.06 -29.70 -3.65
CA PRO A 54 -0.23 -31.01 -3.12
C PRO A 54 -1.50 -31.03 -2.28
N ALA A 55 -2.27 -32.12 -2.40
CA ALA A 55 -3.39 -32.36 -1.52
C ALA A 55 -2.92 -32.46 -0.06
N VAL A 56 -3.74 -32.01 0.86
CA VAL A 56 -3.44 -31.99 2.30
C VAL A 56 -4.29 -33.00 3.04
N ASP A 57 -3.66 -33.74 3.97
CA ASP A 57 -4.34 -34.62 4.89
C ASP A 57 -4.85 -33.81 6.08
N THR A 58 -6.10 -33.94 6.43
CA THR A 58 -6.75 -33.16 7.50
C THR A 58 -7.52 -34.07 8.44
N VAL A 59 -7.68 -33.67 9.69
CA VAL A 59 -8.56 -34.32 10.65
C VAL A 59 -10.00 -34.17 10.17
N PRO A 60 -10.76 -35.30 10.01
CA PRO A 60 -12.15 -35.23 9.54
C PRO A 60 -13.03 -34.36 10.44
N GLY A 61 -13.80 -33.48 9.83
CA GLY A 61 -14.70 -32.57 10.55
C GLY A 61 -14.04 -31.36 11.20
N CYS A 62 -12.71 -31.25 11.23
CA CYS A 62 -12.01 -30.09 11.76
C CYS A 62 -12.11 -28.91 10.79
N ARG A 63 -12.71 -27.80 11.24
CA ARG A 63 -12.88 -26.56 10.45
C ARG A 63 -11.57 -25.79 10.26
N PHE A 64 -10.54 -26.11 11.07
CA PHE A 64 -9.22 -25.47 11.05
C PHE A 64 -8.18 -26.29 10.27
N ALA A 65 -8.58 -27.35 9.57
CA ALA A 65 -7.71 -28.18 8.73
C ALA A 65 -6.44 -28.69 9.43
N CYS A 66 -6.55 -29.11 10.67
CA CYS A 66 -5.44 -29.67 11.44
C CYS A 66 -4.80 -30.86 10.72
N ASP A 67 -3.46 -30.96 10.83
CA ASP A 67 -2.70 -32.09 10.35
C ASP A 67 -2.93 -33.31 11.28
N PRO A 68 -3.39 -34.44 10.75
CA PRO A 68 -3.59 -35.64 11.60
C PRO A 68 -2.29 -36.14 12.22
N ALA A 69 -1.13 -35.94 11.56
CA ALA A 69 0.15 -36.38 12.13
C ALA A 69 0.65 -35.47 13.26
N ALA A 70 0.33 -34.15 13.18
CA ALA A 70 0.76 -33.15 14.16
C ALA A 70 -0.35 -32.09 14.36
N PRO A 71 -1.47 -32.45 15.02
CA PRO A 71 -2.58 -31.52 15.22
C PRO A 71 -2.16 -30.33 16.09
N ASP A 72 -2.74 -29.17 15.82
CA ASP A 72 -2.52 -28.00 16.68
C ASP A 72 -3.18 -28.21 18.04
N PRO A 73 -2.41 -28.24 19.16
CA PRO A 73 -2.98 -28.42 20.47
C PRO A 73 -3.91 -27.29 20.92
N SER A 74 -3.85 -26.12 20.26
CA SER A 74 -4.73 -24.99 20.54
C SER A 74 -5.91 -24.90 19.56
N CYS A 75 -6.17 -25.95 18.78
CA CYS A 75 -7.27 -25.94 17.82
C CYS A 75 -8.63 -25.74 18.52
N PRO A 76 -9.46 -24.77 18.11
CA PRO A 76 -10.77 -24.55 18.72
C PRO A 76 -11.76 -25.73 18.56
N ASP A 77 -11.55 -26.58 17.53
CA ASP A 77 -12.32 -27.82 17.32
C ASP A 77 -11.66 -29.05 17.99
N GLY A 78 -10.55 -28.81 18.70
CA GLY A 78 -9.82 -29.88 19.43
C GLY A 78 -10.47 -30.29 20.76
N PRO A 79 -9.81 -31.22 21.48
CA PRO A 79 -8.51 -31.81 21.16
C PRO A 79 -8.58 -32.88 20.05
N HIS A 80 -7.52 -32.99 19.27
CA HIS A 80 -7.34 -34.03 18.25
C HIS A 80 -6.20 -34.98 18.67
N GLU A 81 -6.38 -36.28 18.48
CA GLU A 81 -5.35 -37.26 18.75
C GLU A 81 -4.35 -37.34 17.60
N PRO A 82 -3.02 -37.23 17.84
CA PRO A 82 -2.00 -37.44 16.82
C PRO A 82 -2.09 -38.87 16.22
N GLY A 83 -2.02 -38.93 14.86
CA GLY A 83 -2.17 -40.20 14.14
C GLY A 83 -3.61 -40.75 14.07
N GLY A 84 -4.59 -39.92 14.41
CA GLY A 84 -6.02 -40.22 14.27
C GLY A 84 -6.48 -40.34 12.81
N PRO A 85 -7.81 -40.42 12.56
CA PRO A 85 -8.38 -40.52 11.23
C PRO A 85 -7.94 -39.35 10.36
N SER A 86 -7.72 -39.61 9.05
CA SER A 86 -7.26 -38.67 8.05
C SER A 86 -8.21 -38.63 6.88
N GLU A 87 -8.52 -37.44 6.41
CA GLU A 87 -9.23 -37.16 5.15
C GLU A 87 -8.32 -36.35 4.22
N ARG A 88 -8.12 -36.87 3.00
CA ARG A 88 -7.30 -36.18 1.98
C ARG A 88 -8.16 -35.25 1.15
N ARG A 89 -7.79 -33.96 1.12
CA ARG A 89 -8.52 -32.95 0.35
C ARG A 89 -7.57 -32.07 -0.48
N PRO A 90 -8.04 -31.48 -1.59
CA PRO A 90 -7.27 -30.47 -2.33
C PRO A 90 -6.90 -29.29 -1.43
N SER A 91 -5.75 -28.69 -1.68
CA SER A 91 -5.37 -27.40 -1.05
C SER A 91 -6.42 -26.33 -1.35
N ALA A 92 -6.91 -25.65 -0.32
CA ALA A 92 -7.93 -24.63 -0.48
C ALA A 92 -7.39 -23.38 -1.16
N LEU A 93 -8.16 -22.82 -2.11
CA LEU A 93 -7.96 -21.45 -2.59
C LEU A 93 -9.07 -20.58 -2.00
N VAL A 94 -8.69 -19.64 -1.16
CA VAL A 94 -9.60 -18.69 -0.52
C VAL A 94 -9.36 -17.31 -1.10
N GLU A 95 -10.42 -16.69 -1.60
CA GLU A 95 -10.37 -15.34 -2.15
C GLU A 95 -10.94 -14.34 -1.13
N LEU A 96 -10.15 -13.32 -0.80
CA LEU A 96 -10.58 -12.23 0.08
C LEU A 96 -11.22 -11.11 -0.77
N PRO A 97 -12.52 -10.84 -0.62
CA PRO A 97 -13.18 -9.74 -1.34
C PRO A 97 -12.77 -8.38 -0.75
N VAL A 98 -12.67 -7.35 -1.60
CA VAL A 98 -12.27 -5.97 -1.24
C VAL A 98 -13.12 -5.38 -0.09
N GLY A 99 -14.40 -5.73 -0.01
CA GLY A 99 -15.32 -5.27 1.04
C GLY A 99 -15.41 -6.18 2.26
N ALA A 100 -14.45 -7.09 2.49
CA ALA A 100 -14.49 -7.97 3.64
C ALA A 100 -14.42 -7.19 4.97
N SER A 101 -15.19 -7.65 5.96
CA SER A 101 -15.08 -7.18 7.34
C SER A 101 -13.98 -7.96 8.08
N GLU A 102 -13.53 -7.40 9.21
CA GLU A 102 -12.60 -8.08 10.10
C GLU A 102 -13.15 -9.40 10.61
N ASP A 103 -14.47 -9.47 10.92
CA ASP A 103 -15.14 -10.69 11.36
C ASP A 103 -15.08 -11.79 10.29
N ARG A 104 -15.26 -11.41 9.03
CA ARG A 104 -15.16 -12.36 7.92
C ARG A 104 -13.73 -12.86 7.71
N LEU A 105 -12.73 -12.00 7.95
CA LEU A 105 -11.32 -12.37 7.78
C LEU A 105 -10.82 -13.25 8.93
N ALA A 106 -10.95 -12.79 10.17
CA ALA A 106 -10.39 -13.45 11.34
C ALA A 106 -11.34 -14.49 11.97
N GLY A 107 -12.65 -14.29 11.79
CA GLY A 107 -13.71 -15.07 12.45
C GLY A 107 -14.46 -14.25 13.50
N SER A 108 -15.58 -14.77 13.92
CA SER A 108 -16.47 -14.10 14.88
C SER A 108 -17.06 -15.08 15.90
N LEU A 109 -17.77 -14.54 16.89
CA LEU A 109 -18.61 -15.36 17.74
C LEU A 109 -19.84 -15.84 16.95
N ASP A 110 -20.15 -17.11 17.07
CA ASP A 110 -21.40 -17.68 16.58
C ASP A 110 -22.56 -17.19 17.48
N VAL A 111 -23.16 -16.10 17.04
CA VAL A 111 -24.24 -15.43 17.80
C VAL A 111 -25.47 -16.32 17.88
N GLU A 112 -25.74 -17.14 16.88
CA GLU A 112 -26.90 -18.03 16.86
C GLU A 112 -26.77 -19.12 17.93
N ARG A 113 -25.62 -19.77 18.02
CA ARG A 113 -25.35 -20.76 19.07
C ARG A 113 -25.24 -20.14 20.45
N ALA A 114 -24.69 -18.93 20.54
CA ALA A 114 -24.63 -18.23 21.80
C ALA A 114 -26.03 -17.90 22.35
N LEU A 115 -26.99 -17.55 21.48
CA LEU A 115 -28.35 -17.21 21.86
C LEU A 115 -29.24 -18.46 22.09
N THR A 116 -29.05 -19.52 21.30
CA THR A 116 -29.91 -20.72 21.34
C THR A 116 -29.44 -21.76 22.35
N GLU A 117 -28.13 -21.99 22.43
CA GLU A 117 -27.50 -23.01 23.25
C GLU A 117 -26.81 -22.48 24.51
N GLY A 118 -26.65 -21.14 24.60
CA GLY A 118 -25.88 -20.49 25.68
C GLY A 118 -24.38 -20.81 25.64
N VAL A 119 -23.90 -21.34 24.50
CA VAL A 119 -22.50 -21.74 24.30
C VAL A 119 -21.79 -20.71 23.46
N LYS A 120 -20.69 -20.14 23.98
CA LYS A 120 -19.81 -19.27 23.23
C LYS A 120 -18.99 -20.08 22.22
N ALA A 121 -19.53 -20.28 21.02
CA ALA A 121 -18.86 -20.95 19.93
C ALA A 121 -18.16 -19.93 19.02
N PHE A 122 -17.01 -20.30 18.47
CA PHE A 122 -16.27 -19.48 17.51
C PHE A 122 -16.57 -19.95 16.08
N GLU A 123 -16.93 -19.02 15.21
CA GLU A 123 -17.08 -19.25 13.79
C GLU A 123 -15.78 -18.87 13.06
N PRO A 124 -15.07 -19.82 12.40
CA PRO A 124 -13.80 -19.57 11.76
C PRO A 124 -13.96 -18.64 10.54
N GLY A 125 -13.03 -17.70 10.41
CA GLY A 125 -12.96 -16.78 9.27
C GLY A 125 -12.17 -17.34 8.08
N LEU A 126 -11.92 -16.46 7.08
CA LEU A 126 -11.20 -16.83 5.86
C LEU A 126 -9.74 -17.24 6.14
N LEU A 127 -9.09 -16.69 7.19
CA LEU A 127 -7.73 -17.10 7.58
C LEU A 127 -7.66 -18.57 8.02
N ALA A 128 -8.67 -19.04 8.74
CA ALA A 128 -8.77 -20.45 9.10
C ALA A 128 -9.05 -21.33 7.88
N ALA A 129 -9.96 -20.90 7.00
CA ALA A 129 -10.29 -21.61 5.76
C ALA A 129 -9.10 -21.72 4.81
N ALA A 130 -8.21 -20.71 4.79
CA ALA A 130 -7.00 -20.69 3.96
C ALA A 130 -5.85 -21.52 4.54
N HIS A 131 -5.96 -22.01 5.78
CA HIS A 131 -4.90 -22.78 6.42
C HIS A 131 -4.46 -23.97 5.57
N ARG A 132 -3.13 -24.10 5.34
CA ARG A 132 -2.48 -25.10 4.47
C ARG A 132 -2.88 -24.98 2.97
N GLY A 133 -3.46 -23.83 2.57
CA GLY A 133 -3.85 -23.52 1.21
C GLY A 133 -3.31 -22.19 0.72
N VAL A 134 -4.05 -21.51 -0.14
CA VAL A 134 -3.73 -20.19 -0.73
C VAL A 134 -4.75 -19.16 -0.27
N LEU A 135 -4.28 -18.02 0.21
CA LEU A 135 -5.11 -16.82 0.40
C LEU A 135 -4.78 -15.83 -0.70
N TYR A 136 -5.74 -15.60 -1.57
CA TYR A 136 -5.64 -14.64 -2.67
C TYR A 136 -6.40 -13.35 -2.33
N VAL A 137 -5.71 -12.23 -2.43
CA VAL A 137 -6.25 -10.90 -2.15
C VAL A 137 -6.16 -10.08 -3.42
N ASP A 138 -7.29 -9.84 -4.06
CA ASP A 138 -7.35 -8.96 -5.23
C ASP A 138 -7.41 -7.50 -4.78
N GLU A 139 -6.63 -6.63 -5.43
CA GLU A 139 -6.56 -5.20 -5.13
C GLU A 139 -6.31 -4.91 -3.63
N VAL A 140 -5.26 -5.52 -3.07
CA VAL A 140 -4.90 -5.39 -1.64
C VAL A 140 -4.73 -3.93 -1.17
N ASN A 141 -4.40 -3.01 -2.09
CA ASN A 141 -4.29 -1.58 -1.85
C ASN A 141 -5.65 -0.90 -1.55
N LEU A 142 -6.78 -1.53 -1.88
CA LEU A 142 -8.12 -1.04 -1.57
C LEU A 142 -8.66 -1.54 -0.24
N LEU A 143 -8.01 -2.51 0.39
CA LEU A 143 -8.37 -2.96 1.73
C LEU A 143 -8.06 -1.88 2.78
N HIS A 144 -8.82 -1.89 3.87
CA HIS A 144 -8.48 -1.08 5.03
C HIS A 144 -7.15 -1.51 5.64
N ASP A 145 -6.28 -0.56 5.99
CA ASP A 145 -4.94 -0.82 6.51
C ASP A 145 -4.89 -1.83 7.66
N HIS A 146 -5.86 -1.79 8.59
CA HIS A 146 -5.90 -2.72 9.73
C HIS A 146 -6.16 -4.17 9.31
N LEU A 147 -6.90 -4.38 8.20
CA LEU A 147 -7.11 -5.73 7.64
C LEU A 147 -5.84 -6.24 6.97
N VAL A 148 -5.11 -5.36 6.28
CA VAL A 148 -3.82 -5.70 5.68
C VAL A 148 -2.80 -6.02 6.77
N ASP A 149 -2.75 -5.24 7.86
CA ASP A 149 -1.89 -5.52 9.02
C ASP A 149 -2.20 -6.90 9.63
N LEU A 150 -3.47 -7.19 9.92
CA LEU A 150 -3.90 -8.46 10.49
C LEU A 150 -3.58 -9.66 9.59
N LEU A 151 -3.77 -9.50 8.28
CA LEU A 151 -3.47 -10.50 7.27
C LEU A 151 -1.98 -10.80 7.19
N LEU A 152 -1.14 -9.76 7.15
CA LEU A 152 0.31 -9.88 7.07
C LEU A 152 0.90 -10.43 8.38
N ASP A 153 0.34 -10.07 9.53
CA ASP A 153 0.74 -10.62 10.82
C ASP A 153 0.39 -12.12 10.92
N ALA A 154 -0.81 -12.51 10.48
CA ALA A 154 -1.19 -13.92 10.42
C ALA A 154 -0.29 -14.72 9.47
N ALA A 155 0.05 -14.17 8.30
CA ALA A 155 0.97 -14.80 7.34
C ALA A 155 2.39 -14.97 7.91
N ALA A 156 2.89 -13.98 8.65
CA ALA A 156 4.22 -14.01 9.25
C ALA A 156 4.32 -14.96 10.44
N LEU A 157 3.31 -14.94 11.33
CA LEU A 157 3.29 -15.75 12.55
C LEU A 157 2.81 -17.18 12.30
N GLY A 158 2.08 -17.43 11.22
CA GLY A 158 1.43 -18.70 10.93
C GLY A 158 0.27 -19.03 11.87
N THR A 159 -0.21 -18.03 12.64
CA THR A 159 -1.30 -18.14 13.61
C THR A 159 -2.13 -16.86 13.60
N CYS A 160 -3.43 -16.99 13.86
CA CYS A 160 -4.34 -15.87 14.06
C CYS A 160 -4.81 -15.84 15.52
N TYR A 161 -4.80 -14.64 16.10
CA TYR A 161 -5.33 -14.36 17.43
C TYR A 161 -6.56 -13.48 17.30
N VAL A 162 -7.66 -13.93 17.90
CA VAL A 162 -8.93 -13.19 17.92
C VAL A 162 -9.33 -12.94 19.36
N GLU A 163 -9.25 -11.68 19.80
CA GLU A 163 -9.71 -11.27 21.12
C GLU A 163 -10.95 -10.39 20.96
N ARG A 164 -12.09 -10.87 21.41
CA ARG A 164 -13.34 -10.13 21.36
C ARG A 164 -14.18 -10.35 22.62
N GLU A 165 -14.57 -9.26 23.24
CA GLU A 165 -15.40 -9.18 24.43
C GLU A 165 -14.91 -10.07 25.59
N SER A 166 -15.19 -11.36 25.58
CA SER A 166 -14.80 -12.30 26.63
C SER A 166 -14.29 -13.62 26.05
N VAL A 167 -13.95 -13.62 24.76
CA VAL A 167 -13.44 -14.80 24.04
C VAL A 167 -12.09 -14.47 23.44
N SER A 168 -11.08 -15.25 23.81
CA SER A 168 -9.76 -15.26 23.22
C SER A 168 -9.55 -16.59 22.51
N VAL A 169 -9.42 -16.56 21.19
CA VAL A 169 -9.20 -17.74 20.35
C VAL A 169 -7.91 -17.58 19.58
N ARG A 170 -7.11 -18.65 19.61
CA ARG A 170 -5.94 -18.79 18.75
C ARG A 170 -6.15 -19.98 17.84
N HIS A 171 -5.82 -19.84 16.56
CA HIS A 171 -5.81 -20.96 15.61
C HIS A 171 -4.66 -20.85 14.62
N ALA A 172 -4.27 -21.97 14.03
CA ALA A 172 -3.27 -21.99 12.96
C ALA A 172 -3.78 -21.26 11.71
N ALA A 173 -2.90 -20.48 11.07
CA ALA A 173 -3.19 -19.69 9.86
C ALA A 173 -1.96 -19.67 8.94
N ARG A 174 -1.44 -20.84 8.58
CA ARG A 174 -0.30 -21.01 7.66
C ARG A 174 -0.83 -21.16 6.25
N PHE A 175 -0.63 -20.17 5.40
CA PHE A 175 -1.14 -20.15 4.02
C PHE A 175 -0.15 -19.45 3.09
N LEU A 176 -0.25 -19.73 1.80
CA LEU A 176 0.45 -18.99 0.76
C LEU A 176 -0.31 -17.68 0.52
N LEU A 177 0.29 -16.55 0.85
CA LEU A 177 -0.31 -15.25 0.58
C LEU A 177 0.05 -14.77 -0.82
N VAL A 178 -0.95 -14.40 -1.60
CA VAL A 178 -0.78 -13.71 -2.88
C VAL A 178 -1.69 -12.49 -2.92
N GLY A 179 -1.08 -11.31 -2.94
CA GLY A 179 -1.79 -10.05 -3.11
C GLY A 179 -1.60 -9.49 -4.52
N THR A 180 -2.64 -8.92 -5.12
CA THR A 180 -2.50 -8.13 -6.35
C THR A 180 -2.71 -6.66 -6.05
N MET A 181 -2.09 -5.80 -6.84
CA MET A 181 -2.21 -4.36 -6.72
C MET A 181 -2.15 -3.70 -8.10
N ASN A 182 -3.00 -2.70 -8.33
CA ASN A 182 -2.87 -1.79 -9.44
C ASN A 182 -2.30 -0.46 -8.93
N PRO A 183 -1.06 -0.08 -9.31
CA PRO A 183 -0.45 1.18 -8.84
C PRO A 183 -1.25 2.44 -9.20
N GLU A 184 -2.07 2.40 -10.27
CA GLU A 184 -2.90 3.54 -10.67
C GLU A 184 -4.05 3.83 -9.68
N GLU A 185 -4.49 2.83 -8.92
CA GLU A 185 -5.59 2.94 -7.95
C GLU A 185 -5.11 3.31 -6.54
N GLY A 186 -3.80 3.41 -6.36
CA GLY A 186 -3.15 3.74 -5.11
C GLY A 186 -2.06 2.75 -4.74
N GLU A 187 -1.21 3.12 -3.79
CA GLU A 187 -0.13 2.29 -3.30
C GLU A 187 -0.36 1.86 -1.86
N LEU A 188 0.16 0.69 -1.53
CA LEU A 188 0.29 0.27 -0.14
C LEU A 188 1.30 1.16 0.58
N ARG A 189 1.10 1.35 1.87
CA ARG A 189 2.09 2.03 2.70
C ARG A 189 3.43 1.30 2.65
N PRO A 190 4.56 2.00 2.69
CA PRO A 190 5.88 1.37 2.70
C PRO A 190 6.04 0.29 3.78
N GLN A 191 5.46 0.52 4.96
CA GLN A 191 5.47 -0.43 6.08
C GLN A 191 4.71 -1.72 5.80
N LEU A 192 3.66 -1.67 4.96
CA LEU A 192 2.90 -2.85 4.53
C LEU A 192 3.59 -3.54 3.36
N LEU A 193 4.17 -2.75 2.43
CA LEU A 193 4.97 -3.27 1.32
C LEU A 193 6.15 -4.09 1.83
N ASP A 194 6.90 -3.59 2.82
CA ASP A 194 8.04 -4.29 3.43
C ASP A 194 7.67 -5.66 4.03
N ARG A 195 6.41 -5.84 4.44
CA ARG A 195 5.94 -7.12 5.02
C ARG A 195 5.68 -8.22 3.99
N PHE A 196 5.41 -7.87 2.72
CA PHE A 196 5.37 -8.87 1.65
C PHE A 196 6.78 -9.42 1.38
N GLY A 197 6.89 -10.72 1.20
CA GLY A 197 8.17 -11.37 0.92
C GLY A 197 8.74 -10.99 -0.43
N LEU A 198 8.02 -11.28 -1.48
CA LEU A 198 8.41 -11.04 -2.87
C LEU A 198 7.48 -10.05 -3.53
N THR A 199 8.03 -9.28 -4.48
CA THR A 199 7.24 -8.37 -5.31
C THR A 199 7.61 -8.55 -6.77
N VAL A 200 6.61 -8.65 -7.63
CA VAL A 200 6.77 -8.78 -9.07
C VAL A 200 5.97 -7.70 -9.79
N GLU A 201 6.61 -7.00 -10.72
CA GLU A 201 5.92 -6.08 -11.64
C GLU A 201 5.49 -6.82 -12.89
N VAL A 202 4.18 -6.83 -13.14
CA VAL A 202 3.59 -7.48 -14.31
C VAL A 202 3.13 -6.42 -15.29
N ARG A 203 3.68 -6.48 -16.50
CA ARG A 203 3.29 -5.63 -17.64
C ARG A 203 2.81 -6.49 -18.79
N ALA A 204 1.85 -5.98 -19.55
CA ALA A 204 1.45 -6.64 -20.77
C ALA A 204 2.64 -6.65 -21.76
N SER A 205 2.96 -7.82 -22.30
CA SER A 205 4.01 -7.95 -23.34
C SER A 205 3.72 -7.01 -24.52
N ARG A 206 4.76 -6.35 -25.02
CA ARG A 206 4.70 -5.55 -26.25
C ARG A 206 5.06 -6.34 -27.49
N ASP A 207 5.57 -7.57 -27.34
CA ASP A 207 5.84 -8.44 -28.47
C ASP A 207 4.53 -8.95 -29.10
N PRO A 208 4.29 -8.64 -30.41
CA PRO A 208 3.08 -9.08 -31.08
C PRO A 208 2.93 -10.61 -31.14
N LYS A 209 4.04 -11.36 -31.17
CA LYS A 209 4.01 -12.84 -31.21
C LYS A 209 3.53 -13.42 -29.89
N GLU A 210 4.06 -12.94 -28.77
CA GLU A 210 3.59 -13.36 -27.45
C GLU A 210 2.11 -12.99 -27.22
N ARG A 211 1.71 -11.77 -27.60
CA ARG A 211 0.31 -11.34 -27.49
C ARG A 211 -0.62 -12.24 -28.32
N ALA A 212 -0.22 -12.56 -29.54
CA ALA A 212 -1.00 -13.46 -30.40
C ALA A 212 -1.10 -14.86 -29.79
N GLU A 213 -0.05 -15.35 -29.15
CA GLU A 213 -0.05 -16.65 -28.49
C GLU A 213 -0.94 -16.67 -27.23
N VAL A 214 -0.92 -15.62 -26.42
CA VAL A 214 -1.83 -15.45 -25.28
C VAL A 214 -3.29 -15.52 -25.75
N VAL A 215 -3.64 -14.77 -26.81
CA VAL A 215 -4.99 -14.78 -27.36
C VAL A 215 -5.37 -16.14 -27.93
N ARG A 216 -4.46 -16.79 -28.70
CA ARG A 216 -4.69 -18.11 -29.29
C ARG A 216 -4.99 -19.15 -28.20
N ARG A 217 -4.16 -19.21 -27.15
CA ARG A 217 -4.38 -20.16 -26.04
C ARG A 217 -5.66 -19.85 -25.27
N ARG A 218 -6.00 -18.58 -25.10
CA ARG A 218 -7.22 -18.18 -24.41
C ARG A 218 -8.48 -18.60 -25.21
N LEU A 219 -8.51 -18.35 -26.51
CA LEU A 219 -9.61 -18.77 -27.40
C LEU A 219 -9.73 -20.30 -27.46
N ALA A 220 -8.60 -21.02 -27.50
CA ALA A 220 -8.61 -22.48 -27.48
C ALA A 220 -9.19 -23.03 -26.17
N PHE A 221 -8.85 -22.40 -25.03
CA PHE A 221 -9.42 -22.76 -23.73
C PHE A 221 -10.93 -22.45 -23.65
N GLU A 222 -11.35 -21.31 -24.15
CA GLU A 222 -12.80 -20.93 -24.16
C GLU A 222 -13.64 -21.83 -25.06
N ALA A 223 -13.06 -22.32 -26.17
CA ALA A 223 -13.76 -23.24 -27.10
C ALA A 223 -13.96 -24.62 -26.47
N ASP A 224 -12.98 -25.19 -25.82
CA ASP A 224 -13.08 -26.48 -25.12
C ASP A 224 -12.09 -26.52 -23.94
N PRO A 225 -12.53 -26.13 -22.73
CA PRO A 225 -11.70 -26.13 -21.54
C PRO A 225 -11.14 -27.52 -21.18
N ALA A 226 -11.90 -28.58 -21.39
CA ALA A 226 -11.49 -29.93 -21.04
C ALA A 226 -10.41 -30.48 -21.99
N ALA A 227 -10.58 -30.35 -23.28
CA ALA A 227 -9.59 -30.74 -24.26
C ALA A 227 -8.32 -29.88 -24.18
N PHE A 228 -8.48 -28.59 -23.87
CA PHE A 228 -7.31 -27.72 -23.64
C PHE A 228 -6.52 -28.15 -22.41
N ALA A 229 -7.18 -28.39 -21.27
CA ALA A 229 -6.52 -28.87 -20.05
C ALA A 229 -5.84 -30.23 -20.25
N ALA A 230 -6.48 -31.16 -20.97
CA ALA A 230 -5.91 -32.47 -21.26
C ALA A 230 -4.57 -32.39 -22.02
N ARG A 231 -4.39 -31.41 -22.89
CA ARG A 231 -3.10 -31.20 -23.62
C ARG A 231 -1.94 -30.79 -22.71
N TRP A 232 -2.25 -30.22 -21.55
CA TRP A 232 -1.25 -29.75 -20.59
C TRP A 232 -1.13 -30.67 -19.37
N ALA A 233 -1.91 -31.76 -19.32
CA ALA A 233 -2.00 -32.62 -18.13
C ALA A 233 -0.65 -33.17 -17.68
N ASP A 234 0.21 -33.63 -18.62
CA ASP A 234 1.53 -34.16 -18.29
C ASP A 234 2.44 -33.08 -17.71
N ALA A 235 2.46 -31.87 -18.31
CA ALA A 235 3.26 -30.76 -17.82
C ALA A 235 2.78 -30.25 -16.44
N GLU A 236 1.47 -30.28 -16.18
CA GLU A 236 0.88 -29.95 -14.88
C GLU A 236 1.22 -31.00 -13.82
N ALA A 237 1.20 -32.29 -14.17
CA ALA A 237 1.60 -33.37 -13.28
C ALA A 237 3.10 -33.27 -12.90
N GLU A 238 3.97 -33.05 -13.91
CA GLU A 238 5.39 -32.81 -13.65
C GLU A 238 5.63 -31.60 -12.74
N LEU A 239 4.92 -30.51 -12.96
CA LEU A 239 4.98 -29.32 -12.12
C LEU A 239 4.59 -29.60 -10.67
N ALA A 240 3.49 -30.32 -10.46
CA ALA A 240 3.00 -30.70 -9.13
C ALA A 240 4.01 -31.60 -8.40
N GLU A 241 4.58 -32.58 -9.10
CA GLU A 241 5.64 -33.45 -8.57
C GLU A 241 6.90 -32.65 -8.19
N ARG A 242 7.31 -31.71 -9.03
CA ARG A 242 8.45 -30.83 -8.74
C ARG A 242 8.22 -29.96 -7.53
N ILE A 243 6.99 -29.40 -7.35
CA ILE A 243 6.64 -28.62 -6.14
C ILE A 243 6.77 -29.50 -4.90
N SER A 244 6.20 -30.71 -4.94
CA SER A 244 6.29 -31.65 -3.81
C SER A 244 7.73 -32.02 -3.49
N ALA A 245 8.50 -32.45 -4.48
CA ALA A 245 9.90 -32.82 -4.31
C ALA A 245 10.78 -31.66 -3.81
N ALA A 246 10.49 -30.41 -4.24
CA ALA A 246 11.20 -29.24 -3.75
C ALA A 246 10.86 -28.93 -2.28
N ARG A 247 9.59 -29.12 -1.85
CA ARG A 247 9.18 -28.98 -0.45
C ARG A 247 9.88 -29.99 0.46
N ASP A 248 9.96 -31.24 0.02
CA ASP A 248 10.61 -32.31 0.78
C ASP A 248 12.12 -32.06 0.91
N ARG A 249 12.74 -31.57 -0.16
CA ARG A 249 14.17 -31.25 -0.20
C ARG A 249 14.53 -30.02 0.65
N LEU A 250 13.62 -29.06 0.80
CA LEU A 250 13.89 -27.75 1.43
C LEU A 250 14.53 -27.88 2.81
N ALA A 251 14.09 -28.84 3.62
CA ALA A 251 14.64 -29.08 4.97
C ALA A 251 16.12 -29.51 4.97
N GLY A 252 16.60 -30.06 3.85
CA GLY A 252 17.99 -30.51 3.68
C GLY A 252 18.90 -29.51 2.97
N VAL A 253 18.37 -28.39 2.46
CA VAL A 253 19.18 -27.37 1.79
C VAL A 253 19.96 -26.56 2.81
N ARG A 254 21.28 -26.47 2.62
CA ARG A 254 22.18 -25.69 3.47
C ARG A 254 22.36 -24.29 2.93
N LEU A 255 22.44 -23.29 3.80
CA LEU A 255 22.87 -21.95 3.49
C LEU A 255 24.29 -21.79 4.02
N PRO A 256 25.33 -21.80 3.13
CA PRO A 256 26.71 -21.54 3.55
C PRO A 256 26.88 -20.14 4.11
N ASP A 257 27.81 -19.96 5.06
CA ASP A 257 28.07 -18.65 5.68
C ASP A 257 28.48 -17.60 4.65
N GLU A 258 29.29 -17.97 3.64
CA GLU A 258 29.67 -17.12 2.50
C GLU A 258 28.43 -16.56 1.76
N ARG A 259 27.40 -17.38 1.58
CA ARG A 259 26.16 -16.97 0.92
C ARG A 259 25.30 -16.07 1.84
N LEU A 260 25.36 -16.30 3.14
CA LEU A 260 24.71 -15.43 4.11
C LEU A 260 25.37 -14.04 4.14
N GLU A 261 26.69 -13.98 4.16
CA GLU A 261 27.44 -12.73 4.07
C GLU A 261 27.20 -12.00 2.74
N GLN A 262 27.12 -12.76 1.62
CA GLN A 262 26.76 -12.21 0.31
C GLN A 262 25.37 -11.58 0.33
N ILE A 263 24.36 -12.25 0.92
CA ILE A 263 22.99 -11.71 1.07
C ILE A 263 23.05 -10.41 1.88
N ALA A 264 23.77 -10.40 3.00
CA ALA A 264 23.90 -9.21 3.83
C ALA A 264 24.59 -8.04 3.09
N ALA A 265 25.65 -8.33 2.32
CA ALA A 265 26.33 -7.32 1.51
C ALA A 265 25.43 -6.74 0.41
N VAL A 266 24.63 -7.59 -0.26
CA VAL A 266 23.66 -7.16 -1.27
C VAL A 266 22.57 -6.27 -0.61
N CYS A 267 21.98 -6.69 0.52
CA CYS A 267 20.96 -5.91 1.21
C CYS A 267 21.50 -4.55 1.69
N ALA A 268 22.73 -4.52 2.23
CA ALA A 268 23.40 -3.30 2.63
C ALA A 268 23.73 -2.38 1.44
N GLY A 269 24.22 -2.95 0.31
CA GLY A 269 24.52 -2.19 -0.89
C GLY A 269 23.31 -1.53 -1.55
N PHE A 270 22.13 -2.11 -1.39
CA PHE A 270 20.85 -1.52 -1.81
C PHE A 270 20.21 -0.62 -0.76
N GLU A 271 20.92 -0.29 0.33
CA GLU A 271 20.46 0.59 1.42
C GLU A 271 19.08 0.20 1.99
N VAL A 272 18.86 -1.10 2.19
CA VAL A 272 17.60 -1.61 2.74
C VAL A 272 17.57 -1.44 4.26
N ASP A 273 16.49 -0.91 4.78
CA ASP A 273 16.29 -0.72 6.22
C ASP A 273 15.90 -2.05 6.92
N GLY A 274 16.64 -2.43 7.96
CA GLY A 274 16.34 -3.57 8.82
C GLY A 274 16.75 -4.93 8.23
N LEU A 275 16.62 -6.00 9.02
CA LEU A 275 17.08 -7.36 8.68
C LEU A 275 15.99 -8.24 8.05
N ARG A 276 14.79 -7.71 7.79
CA ARG A 276 13.71 -8.49 7.17
C ARG A 276 14.04 -8.88 5.74
N ALA A 277 14.68 -7.98 5.01
CA ALA A 277 15.12 -8.25 3.63
C ALA A 277 16.09 -9.42 3.57
N ASP A 278 17.08 -9.44 4.47
CA ASP A 278 18.07 -10.50 4.57
C ASP A 278 17.41 -11.85 4.82
N LEU A 279 16.50 -11.92 5.78
CA LEU A 279 15.75 -13.15 6.10
C LEU A 279 14.88 -13.62 4.94
N VAL A 280 14.20 -12.70 4.25
CA VAL A 280 13.35 -13.05 3.10
C VAL A 280 14.20 -13.51 1.93
N THR A 281 15.30 -12.81 1.63
CA THR A 281 16.23 -13.18 0.56
C THR A 281 16.85 -14.54 0.82
N ALA A 282 17.26 -14.82 2.07
CA ALA A 282 17.76 -16.13 2.47
C ALA A 282 16.70 -17.24 2.29
N ASN A 283 15.47 -17.02 2.75
CA ASN A 283 14.38 -18.00 2.58
C ASN A 283 14.03 -18.22 1.10
N ALA A 284 14.07 -17.17 0.28
CA ALA A 284 13.82 -17.25 -1.16
C ALA A 284 14.96 -17.99 -1.88
N ALA A 285 16.22 -17.73 -1.50
CA ALA A 285 17.39 -18.44 -2.04
C ALA A 285 17.38 -19.94 -1.69
N LEU A 286 17.03 -20.29 -0.45
CA LEU A 286 16.82 -21.67 -0.03
C LEU A 286 15.72 -22.35 -0.85
N ALA A 287 14.58 -21.67 -1.06
CA ALA A 287 13.49 -22.18 -1.88
C ALA A 287 13.90 -22.35 -3.35
N HIS A 288 14.69 -21.42 -3.88
CA HIS A 288 15.20 -21.47 -5.26
C HIS A 288 16.19 -22.64 -5.44
N ALA A 289 17.12 -22.84 -4.51
CA ALA A 289 18.02 -23.99 -4.51
C ALA A 289 17.25 -25.33 -4.44
N ALA A 290 16.25 -25.42 -3.55
CA ALA A 290 15.38 -26.59 -3.45
C ALA A 290 14.61 -26.87 -4.75
N TRP A 291 14.08 -25.84 -5.38
CA TRP A 291 13.38 -25.90 -6.67
C TRP A 291 14.27 -26.41 -7.80
N HIS A 292 15.54 -26.05 -7.81
CA HIS A 292 16.54 -26.49 -8.79
C HIS A 292 17.29 -27.78 -8.38
N GLY A 293 16.87 -28.43 -7.29
CA GLY A 293 17.44 -29.73 -6.89
C GLY A 293 18.80 -29.63 -6.19
N ARG A 294 19.23 -28.45 -5.76
CA ARG A 294 20.53 -28.25 -5.10
C ARG A 294 20.45 -28.50 -3.61
N GLY A 295 21.51 -29.05 -3.04
CA GLY A 295 21.63 -29.30 -1.59
C GLY A 295 22.27 -28.13 -0.82
N ALA A 296 22.71 -27.08 -1.52
CA ALA A 296 23.23 -25.86 -0.92
C ALA A 296 22.90 -24.66 -1.82
N VAL A 297 22.78 -23.50 -1.21
CA VAL A 297 22.54 -22.23 -1.91
C VAL A 297 23.78 -21.81 -2.68
N ALA A 298 23.60 -21.42 -3.95
CA ALA A 298 24.62 -20.90 -4.87
C ALA A 298 24.38 -19.42 -5.19
N ASP A 299 25.33 -18.78 -5.88
CA ASP A 299 25.22 -17.36 -6.30
C ASP A 299 23.96 -17.06 -7.10
N GLU A 300 23.61 -17.95 -8.01
CA GLU A 300 22.41 -17.82 -8.84
C GLU A 300 21.12 -17.83 -8.01
N ASP A 301 21.12 -18.54 -6.86
CA ASP A 301 19.98 -18.57 -5.95
C ASP A 301 19.85 -17.23 -5.22
N VAL A 302 20.96 -16.65 -4.78
CA VAL A 302 21.01 -15.34 -4.16
C VAL A 302 20.56 -14.26 -5.15
N ARG A 303 21.06 -14.30 -6.38
CA ARG A 303 20.66 -13.39 -7.46
C ARG A 303 19.16 -13.44 -7.72
N ALA A 304 18.62 -14.63 -7.95
CA ALA A 304 17.20 -14.83 -8.22
C ALA A 304 16.32 -14.35 -7.05
N ALA A 305 16.73 -14.64 -5.82
CA ALA A 305 16.03 -14.18 -4.60
C ALA A 305 16.07 -12.66 -4.45
N ALA A 306 17.23 -12.02 -4.65
CA ALA A 306 17.40 -10.57 -4.53
C ALA A 306 16.52 -9.81 -5.53
N ARG A 307 16.45 -10.29 -6.79
CA ARG A 307 15.59 -9.70 -7.84
C ARG A 307 14.11 -9.64 -7.44
N LEU A 308 13.63 -10.56 -6.63
CA LEU A 308 12.23 -10.65 -6.22
C LEU A 308 11.99 -10.02 -4.83
N SER A 309 12.97 -10.04 -3.93
CA SER A 309 12.81 -9.61 -2.54
C SER A 309 13.16 -8.14 -2.29
N LEU A 310 14.05 -7.51 -3.07
CA LEU A 310 14.56 -6.18 -2.81
C LEU A 310 13.82 -5.03 -3.52
N PRO A 311 13.16 -5.19 -4.69
CA PRO A 311 12.62 -4.06 -5.45
C PRO A 311 11.69 -3.13 -4.68
N HIS A 312 10.95 -3.62 -3.69
CA HIS A 312 9.99 -2.87 -2.90
C HIS A 312 10.53 -2.41 -1.54
N ARG A 313 11.74 -2.81 -1.16
CA ARG A 313 12.37 -2.55 0.14
C ARG A 313 13.48 -1.51 0.07
N ARG A 314 14.14 -1.38 -1.10
CA ARG A 314 15.20 -0.39 -1.24
C ARG A 314 14.65 1.02 -1.06
N ARG A 315 15.44 1.93 -0.51
CA ARG A 315 15.15 3.36 -0.54
C ARG A 315 15.17 3.81 -1.99
N ARG A 316 13.98 3.87 -2.61
CA ARG A 316 13.84 4.43 -3.94
C ARG A 316 13.84 5.93 -3.86
N ASP A 317 14.74 6.56 -4.58
CA ASP A 317 14.48 7.89 -5.07
C ASP A 317 13.32 7.79 -6.09
N PRO A 318 12.35 8.71 -6.05
CA PRO A 318 11.24 8.71 -7.03
C PRO A 318 11.71 8.78 -8.49
N PHE A 319 13.00 8.86 -8.72
CA PHE A 319 13.67 8.95 -10.02
C PHE A 319 14.26 7.64 -10.51
N ASP A 320 14.38 6.66 -9.64
CA ASP A 320 14.94 5.38 -10.03
C ASP A 320 14.04 4.69 -11.05
N ALA A 321 14.65 4.06 -12.03
CA ALA A 321 13.94 3.21 -12.96
C ALA A 321 13.17 2.14 -12.17
N PRO A 322 11.95 1.77 -12.61
CA PRO A 322 11.24 0.66 -11.98
C PRO A 322 12.05 -0.62 -12.13
N GLY A 323 12.16 -1.38 -11.04
CA GLY A 323 12.96 -2.60 -10.98
C GLY A 323 14.17 -2.48 -10.07
N LEU A 324 14.98 -3.51 -10.04
CA LEU A 324 16.27 -3.56 -9.38
C LEU A 324 17.35 -3.05 -10.36
N ASP A 325 18.39 -2.42 -9.85
CA ASP A 325 19.58 -2.10 -10.64
C ASP A 325 20.40 -3.38 -10.80
N GLU A 326 20.25 -4.01 -11.96
CA GLU A 326 20.92 -5.29 -12.27
C GLU A 326 22.44 -5.13 -12.31
N ALA A 327 22.96 -3.98 -12.77
CA ALA A 327 24.39 -3.73 -12.82
C ALA A 327 25.00 -3.62 -11.42
N LEU A 328 24.30 -2.93 -10.51
CA LEU A 328 24.72 -2.87 -9.10
C LEU A 328 24.62 -4.24 -8.42
N LEU A 329 23.56 -5.00 -8.74
CA LEU A 329 23.43 -6.36 -8.20
C LEU A 329 24.60 -7.25 -8.65
N ASP A 330 24.95 -7.20 -9.92
CA ASP A 330 26.08 -7.95 -10.47
C ASP A 330 27.39 -7.54 -9.81
N GLU A 331 27.66 -6.24 -9.68
CA GLU A 331 28.85 -5.72 -8.99
C GLU A 331 28.94 -6.20 -7.53
N LEU A 332 27.82 -6.17 -6.78
CA LEU A 332 27.80 -6.61 -5.39
C LEU A 332 28.02 -8.13 -5.25
N LEU A 333 27.45 -8.91 -6.15
CA LEU A 333 27.64 -10.37 -6.17
C LEU A 333 29.08 -10.73 -6.54
N ASP A 334 29.65 -10.08 -7.55
CA ASP A 334 31.04 -10.33 -8.00
C ASP A 334 32.07 -9.95 -6.92
N ARG A 335 31.87 -8.84 -6.23
CA ARG A 335 32.76 -8.38 -5.14
C ARG A 335 32.84 -9.38 -3.98
N THR A 336 31.72 -10.03 -3.66
CA THR A 336 31.66 -11.04 -2.59
C THR A 336 32.10 -12.43 -3.03
N SER A 337 32.21 -12.67 -4.34
CA SER A 337 32.74 -13.92 -4.92
C SER A 337 34.27 -13.92 -5.08
N LEU A 338 34.91 -12.74 -4.96
CA LEU A 338 36.34 -12.51 -5.23
C LEU A 338 37.20 -12.43 -3.96
N ASP A 339 36.70 -12.82 -2.77
CA ASP A 339 37.59 -12.97 -1.62
C ASP A 339 38.54 -14.21 -1.81
N ASP A 340 39.55 -14.01 -2.67
CA ASP A 340 40.82 -14.71 -2.54
C ASP A 340 41.40 -14.43 -1.16
N PRO A 341 41.95 -15.39 -0.43
CA PRO A 341 42.57 -15.16 0.88
C PRO A 341 43.65 -14.08 0.75
N PRO A 342 43.73 -13.13 1.68
CA PRO A 342 44.74 -12.08 1.60
C PRO A 342 46.14 -12.71 1.59
N PRO A 343 47.08 -12.18 0.78
CA PRO A 343 48.44 -12.69 0.76
C PRO A 343 49.05 -12.56 2.17
N ASP A 344 49.65 -13.64 2.65
CA ASP A 344 50.37 -13.71 3.91
C ASP A 344 51.32 -12.50 4.09
N GLY A 345 50.89 -11.54 4.90
CA GLY A 345 51.65 -10.38 5.31
C GLY A 345 51.60 -10.25 6.83
N GLY A 346 52.62 -10.82 7.49
CA GLY A 346 52.73 -10.88 8.93
C GLY A 346 52.59 -9.50 9.65
N GLY A 347 51.83 -9.49 10.75
CA GLY A 347 51.73 -8.35 11.67
C GLY A 347 50.70 -8.63 12.75
N GLY A 348 51.15 -9.25 13.85
CA GLY A 348 50.29 -9.64 14.96
C GLY A 348 49.54 -8.48 15.62
N GLY A 349 48.28 -8.67 15.78
CA GLY A 349 47.37 -7.89 16.62
C GLY A 349 46.26 -8.77 17.12
N ARG A 350 46.51 -9.44 18.22
CA ARG A 350 45.53 -10.28 18.94
C ARG A 350 44.40 -9.42 19.43
N LEU A 351 43.23 -9.59 18.83
CA LEU A 351 41.97 -9.07 19.38
C LEU A 351 41.58 -9.92 20.60
N PRO A 352 41.08 -9.31 21.69
CA PRO A 352 40.71 -10.04 22.89
C PRO A 352 39.45 -10.89 22.64
N SER A 353 39.51 -12.16 23.06
CA SER A 353 38.39 -13.08 23.09
C SER A 353 37.27 -12.56 23.98
N PRO A 354 35.99 -12.79 23.59
CA PRO A 354 34.89 -12.48 24.49
C PRO A 354 34.89 -13.39 25.71
N PRO A 355 34.42 -12.91 26.90
CA PRO A 355 34.40 -13.71 28.11
C PRO A 355 33.42 -14.87 27.99
N GLN A 356 33.88 -16.05 28.40
CA GLN A 356 33.03 -17.21 28.60
C GLN A 356 32.21 -16.98 29.87
N ASP A 357 30.91 -16.86 29.71
CA ASP A 357 29.96 -16.82 30.81
C ASP A 357 29.84 -18.21 31.44
N GLY A 358 30.25 -18.26 32.71
CA GLY A 358 30.08 -19.41 33.58
C GLY A 358 28.62 -19.65 33.96
N ALA A 359 28.24 -20.89 34.04
CA ALA A 359 26.96 -21.37 34.49
C ALA A 359 26.56 -20.78 35.86
N PRO A 360 25.29 -20.42 36.08
CA PRO A 360 24.82 -20.06 37.42
C PRO A 360 24.63 -21.31 38.30
N GLN A 361 25.29 -21.29 39.44
CA GLN A 361 25.00 -22.17 40.58
C GLN A 361 23.75 -21.67 41.31
N ASP A 362 22.83 -22.57 41.59
CA ASP A 362 21.69 -22.35 42.49
C ASP A 362 22.12 -21.99 43.90
N PRO A 363 21.43 -21.09 44.61
CA PRO A 363 21.32 -21.15 46.05
C PRO A 363 19.93 -21.55 46.53
N ALA A 364 19.97 -22.47 47.46
CA ALA A 364 18.85 -23.06 48.14
C ALA A 364 18.09 -22.09 49.08
N THR A 365 16.77 -22.38 49.16
CA THR A 365 15.86 -22.28 50.30
C THR A 365 15.93 -21.15 51.32
N SER A 366 14.81 -20.41 51.43
CA SER A 366 14.04 -20.27 52.70
C SER A 366 12.67 -19.66 52.43
N GLN A 367 11.67 -20.41 52.67
CA GLN A 367 10.46 -20.36 53.52
C GLN A 367 9.98 -18.93 53.92
N ASP A 368 8.75 -18.66 53.62
CA ASP A 368 7.58 -18.42 54.48
C ASP A 368 6.68 -17.26 54.06
N ALA A 369 5.40 -17.56 54.21
CA ALA A 369 4.23 -16.70 54.48
C ALA A 369 3.27 -16.39 53.33
N SER A 370 2.28 -17.22 53.14
CA SER A 370 0.88 -16.79 52.93
C SER A 370 0.32 -16.23 54.24
N PRO A 371 -0.73 -15.41 54.26
CA PRO A 371 -2.09 -15.74 53.88
C PRO A 371 -2.85 -14.50 53.34
N GLU A 372 -3.99 -14.54 52.78
CA GLU A 372 -5.35 -14.79 53.25
C GLU A 372 -6.40 -14.50 52.16
N ARG A 373 -7.36 -15.32 52.18
CA ARG A 373 -8.63 -15.26 51.47
C ARG A 373 -9.47 -14.05 51.90
N ASN A 374 -10.27 -13.51 50.99
CA ASN A 374 -11.65 -13.20 51.36
C ASN A 374 -12.63 -13.41 50.23
N ALA A 375 -13.63 -14.20 50.57
CA ALA A 375 -14.80 -14.53 49.78
C ALA A 375 -15.95 -13.57 50.13
N GLY A 376 -16.92 -13.52 49.25
CA GLY A 376 -18.27 -12.96 49.54
C GLY A 376 -18.91 -12.43 48.25
N SER A 377 -19.69 -13.24 47.57
CA SER A 377 -21.10 -13.54 47.78
C SER A 377 -22.05 -12.50 47.16
N SER A 378 -22.66 -12.90 46.06
CA SER A 378 -24.07 -13.09 45.71
C SER A 378 -25.05 -11.92 45.79
N HIS A 379 -25.85 -11.82 44.78
CA HIS A 379 -27.32 -11.74 44.60
C HIS A 379 -27.64 -10.85 43.40
N ASP A 380 -28.30 -11.30 42.43
CA ASP A 380 -29.62 -11.87 42.16
C ASP A 380 -30.59 -10.77 41.66
N ALA A 381 -31.40 -11.16 40.68
CA ALA A 381 -32.65 -10.61 40.16
C ALA A 381 -32.65 -9.92 38.79
N GLY A 382 -33.11 -10.69 37.78
CA GLY A 382 -33.87 -10.13 36.66
C GLY A 382 -35.35 -9.90 37.08
N PRO A 383 -36.37 -9.86 36.20
CA PRO A 383 -36.44 -9.68 34.73
C PRO A 383 -37.51 -8.62 34.34
N SER A 384 -37.75 -8.41 33.05
CA SER A 384 -39.02 -8.21 32.33
C SER A 384 -38.81 -7.43 31.04
N GLN A 385 -39.10 -8.04 29.90
CA GLN A 385 -40.30 -7.98 29.06
C GLN A 385 -40.60 -6.56 28.55
N ASP A 386 -40.65 -6.26 27.28
CA ASP A 386 -41.57 -6.56 26.22
C ASP A 386 -41.32 -5.72 24.95
N ALA A 387 -41.72 -6.32 23.86
CA ALA A 387 -42.32 -5.77 22.66
C ALA A 387 -41.47 -5.56 21.40
N ALA A 388 -41.53 -6.52 20.50
CA ALA A 388 -41.64 -6.32 19.08
C ALA A 388 -43.14 -5.98 18.73
N PRO A 389 -43.55 -5.72 17.47
CA PRO A 389 -42.91 -5.73 16.17
C PRO A 389 -43.31 -4.55 15.27
N GLU A 390 -42.79 -4.41 14.09
CA GLU A 390 -43.61 -4.32 12.85
C GLU A 390 -42.77 -4.34 11.57
N ARG A 391 -43.23 -5.18 10.69
CA ARG A 391 -42.84 -5.31 9.29
C ARG A 391 -43.38 -4.12 8.49
N ASN A 392 -42.66 -3.68 7.48
CA ASN A 392 -43.34 -3.23 6.26
C ASN A 392 -42.54 -3.60 5.02
N THR A 393 -43.21 -4.38 4.19
CA THR A 393 -42.91 -4.76 2.85
C THR A 393 -43.23 -3.62 1.89
N GLY A 394 -42.40 -3.39 0.90
CA GLY A 394 -42.69 -2.48 -0.21
C GLY A 394 -41.75 -2.74 -1.39
N SER A 395 -42.14 -3.65 -2.23
CA SER A 395 -41.61 -3.83 -3.58
C SER A 395 -42.12 -2.71 -4.49
N GLU A 396 -41.22 -2.13 -5.30
CA GLU A 396 -41.62 -1.57 -6.59
C GLU A 396 -40.48 -1.70 -7.61
N GLN A 397 -40.84 -2.40 -8.67
CA GLN A 397 -40.17 -2.51 -9.97
C GLN A 397 -40.30 -1.16 -10.69
N ASN A 398 -39.26 -0.76 -11.43
CA ASN A 398 -39.52 -0.13 -12.74
C ASN A 398 -38.29 -0.23 -13.66
N THR A 399 -38.46 -1.01 -14.64
CA THR A 399 -38.25 -0.98 -16.10
C THR A 399 -37.41 0.14 -16.71
N ALA A 400 -36.48 -0.34 -17.56
CA ALA A 400 -35.77 0.40 -18.59
C ALA A 400 -36.71 0.93 -19.71
N PRO A 401 -36.25 1.85 -20.53
CA PRO A 401 -36.26 1.55 -21.98
C PRO A 401 -34.94 1.86 -22.69
N SER A 402 -34.67 1.00 -23.64
CA SER A 402 -33.79 1.09 -24.79
C SER A 402 -34.36 2.00 -25.86
N GLU A 403 -33.46 2.58 -26.69
CA GLU A 403 -33.60 2.87 -28.15
C GLU A 403 -32.39 3.72 -28.52
N ASP A 404 -31.62 3.36 -29.40
CA ASP A 404 -31.44 2.91 -30.77
C ASP A 404 -31.03 4.04 -31.72
N ALA A 405 -30.12 3.68 -32.62
CA ALA A 405 -29.86 4.17 -33.96
C ALA A 405 -28.92 5.40 -34.17
N GLY A 406 -27.93 5.12 -35.00
CA GLY A 406 -27.52 6.07 -36.01
C GLY A 406 -26.08 5.91 -36.55
N LEU A 407 -25.93 5.05 -37.51
CA LEU A 407 -24.83 4.92 -38.48
C LEU A 407 -24.49 6.25 -39.19
N SER A 408 -23.21 6.53 -39.43
CA SER A 408 -22.77 6.87 -40.79
C SER A 408 -21.23 6.80 -40.97
N GLN A 409 -20.89 6.07 -42.01
CA GLN A 409 -19.63 5.89 -42.70
C GLN A 409 -19.19 7.20 -43.42
N ASN A 410 -17.90 7.45 -43.60
CA ASN A 410 -17.20 7.43 -44.89
C ASN A 410 -15.79 8.03 -44.76
N ALA A 411 -14.84 7.25 -45.14
CA ALA A 411 -13.97 7.21 -46.31
C ALA A 411 -12.74 8.11 -46.24
N GLY A 412 -11.57 7.48 -46.31
CA GLY A 412 -10.30 8.07 -46.79
C GLY A 412 -10.27 8.03 -48.32
N PRO A 413 -9.10 8.01 -48.99
CA PRO A 413 -7.81 8.65 -48.78
C PRO A 413 -7.37 9.46 -50.02
N ALA A 414 -6.30 10.24 -49.95
CA ALA A 414 -5.51 10.57 -51.13
C ALA A 414 -4.05 10.91 -50.77
N GLN A 415 -3.20 10.15 -51.39
CA GLN A 415 -1.78 10.43 -51.65
C GLN A 415 -1.69 11.65 -52.58
N ASP A 416 -0.68 12.50 -52.43
CA ASP A 416 0.25 12.69 -53.53
C ASP A 416 1.53 13.44 -53.14
N ALA A 417 2.54 13.08 -53.89
CA ALA A 417 3.92 13.39 -53.80
C ALA A 417 4.27 14.81 -54.32
N GLY A 418 5.44 15.33 -53.93
CA GLY A 418 6.16 16.18 -54.83
C GLY A 418 6.99 17.30 -54.24
N SER A 419 8.29 17.03 -54.04
CA SER A 419 9.43 17.81 -54.56
C SER A 419 9.79 19.20 -53.99
N SER A 420 10.90 19.17 -53.24
CA SER A 420 12.15 19.95 -53.37
C SER A 420 12.20 21.46 -53.21
N ARG A 421 13.20 21.84 -52.38
CA ARG A 421 14.06 23.08 -52.38
C ARG A 421 13.40 24.36 -51.85
N ASP A 422 13.94 25.06 -50.90
CA ASP A 422 15.27 25.60 -50.66
C ASP A 422 15.37 26.24 -49.28
N GLU A 423 16.57 26.28 -48.78
CA GLU A 423 17.11 26.90 -47.59
C GLU A 423 16.51 28.24 -47.15
N ARG A 424 16.27 28.46 -45.84
CA ARG A 424 17.03 29.41 -45.01
C ARG A 424 16.57 29.38 -43.54
N SER A 425 17.55 29.23 -42.67
CA SER A 425 17.56 29.33 -41.21
C SER A 425 16.54 30.29 -40.58
N ALA A 426 15.71 29.74 -39.70
CA ALA A 426 15.16 30.46 -38.54
C ALA A 426 15.00 29.44 -37.40
N GLY A 427 15.61 29.74 -36.26
CA GLY A 427 15.83 28.89 -35.10
C GLY A 427 14.65 28.01 -34.68
N GLY A 428 14.76 26.72 -34.90
CA GLY A 428 13.90 25.70 -34.36
C GLY A 428 14.20 25.53 -32.88
N GLY A 429 13.33 26.05 -32.02
CA GLY A 429 13.31 25.70 -30.59
C GLY A 429 12.87 24.25 -30.43
N GLY A 430 13.82 23.33 -30.54
CA GLY A 430 13.57 21.90 -30.26
C GLY A 430 13.07 21.75 -28.84
N GLU A 431 12.04 20.94 -28.67
CA GLU A 431 11.54 20.50 -27.36
C GLU A 431 12.69 19.87 -26.57
N ARG A 432 13.02 20.48 -25.43
CA ARG A 432 14.12 20.01 -24.57
C ARG A 432 13.56 19.58 -23.22
N VAL A 433 13.90 18.38 -22.78
CA VAL A 433 13.58 17.87 -21.43
C VAL A 433 14.75 18.20 -20.50
N ALA A 434 14.48 18.97 -19.43
CA ALA A 434 15.48 19.29 -18.41
C ALA A 434 15.61 18.10 -17.42
N ALA A 435 16.84 17.80 -17.01
CA ALA A 435 17.12 16.81 -15.96
C ALA A 435 16.53 17.25 -14.60
N VAL A 436 16.34 16.32 -13.69
CA VAL A 436 15.84 16.56 -12.33
C VAL A 436 16.93 16.16 -11.35
N ALA A 437 17.19 16.97 -10.32
CA ALA A 437 18.11 16.63 -9.23
C ALA A 437 17.40 15.85 -8.12
N ALA A 438 18.17 15.33 -7.16
CA ALA A 438 17.62 14.63 -6.00
C ALA A 438 16.65 15.51 -5.20
N PRO A 439 15.50 14.97 -4.73
CA PRO A 439 14.54 15.72 -3.95
C PRO A 439 15.09 16.04 -2.56
N HIS A 440 14.61 17.14 -1.99
CA HIS A 440 15.01 17.61 -0.66
C HIS A 440 13.78 17.81 0.23
N ALA A 441 13.99 17.90 1.56
CA ALA A 441 12.90 18.18 2.47
C ALA A 441 12.34 19.59 2.26
N VAL A 442 11.03 19.72 2.12
CA VAL A 442 10.33 21.00 1.92
C VAL A 442 9.58 21.43 3.17
N PRO A 443 9.30 22.74 3.37
CA PRO A 443 8.52 23.21 4.49
C PRO A 443 7.09 22.67 4.44
N LEU A 444 6.50 22.48 5.63
CA LEU A 444 5.12 22.03 5.74
C LEU A 444 4.16 23.11 5.22
N LEU A 445 3.47 22.80 4.15
CA LEU A 445 2.41 23.62 3.59
C LEU A 445 1.05 23.13 4.12
N GLU A 446 0.40 23.90 5.00
CA GLU A 446 -0.88 23.54 5.60
C GLU A 446 -2.03 24.39 5.04
N VAL A 447 -3.23 23.79 4.95
CA VAL A 447 -4.47 24.56 4.69
C VAL A 447 -4.91 25.20 6.00
N PRO A 448 -5.11 26.52 6.08
CA PRO A 448 -5.51 27.21 7.29
C PRO A 448 -6.86 26.72 7.85
N GLY A 449 -7.01 26.75 9.18
CA GLY A 449 -8.24 26.35 9.86
C GLY A 449 -8.35 24.86 10.16
N VAL A 450 -9.48 24.46 10.76
CA VAL A 450 -9.77 23.06 11.11
C VAL A 450 -10.77 22.50 10.11
N GLY A 451 -10.40 21.40 9.43
CA GLY A 451 -11.24 20.72 8.45
C GLY A 451 -12.13 19.63 9.07
N GLU A 452 -12.86 18.95 8.20
CA GLU A 452 -13.68 17.77 8.52
C GLU A 452 -13.47 16.65 7.48
N GLY A 453 -12.29 16.66 6.82
CA GLY A 453 -11.94 15.76 5.73
C GLY A 453 -11.46 14.38 6.18
N THR A 454 -11.05 13.58 5.20
CA THR A 454 -10.54 12.22 5.43
C THR A 454 -9.23 12.22 6.21
N ALA A 455 -9.03 11.21 7.05
CA ALA A 455 -7.83 11.09 7.87
C ALA A 455 -6.53 11.13 7.04
N GLY A 456 -5.59 11.97 7.44
CA GLY A 456 -4.30 12.21 6.79
C GLY A 456 -3.28 12.75 7.78
N ARG A 457 -2.25 13.44 7.27
CA ARG A 457 -1.15 13.98 8.11
C ARG A 457 -0.81 15.43 7.82
N ARG A 458 -1.53 16.13 6.92
CA ARG A 458 -1.20 17.51 6.54
C ARG A 458 -1.85 18.54 7.45
N SER A 459 -3.12 18.79 7.33
CA SER A 459 -3.81 19.91 7.97
C SER A 459 -4.64 19.46 9.16
N ARG A 460 -4.91 20.38 10.11
CA ARG A 460 -5.74 20.10 11.29
C ARG A 460 -7.18 19.82 10.87
N SER A 461 -7.79 18.82 11.49
CA SER A 461 -9.17 18.41 11.18
C SER A 461 -9.87 17.84 12.39
N ARG A 462 -11.19 17.97 12.44
CA ARG A 462 -12.06 17.23 13.36
C ARG A 462 -12.24 15.83 12.84
N THR A 463 -11.78 14.84 13.60
CA THR A 463 -11.76 13.43 13.18
C THR A 463 -12.43 12.55 14.23
N ALA A 464 -12.90 11.38 13.83
CA ALA A 464 -13.42 10.38 14.75
C ALA A 464 -12.33 9.79 15.67
N ARG A 465 -11.05 9.86 15.24
CA ARG A 465 -9.89 9.38 16.00
C ARG A 465 -8.89 10.52 16.13
N GLY A 466 -8.46 10.83 17.36
CA GLY A 466 -7.52 11.92 17.62
C GLY A 466 -7.54 12.34 19.07
N ARG A 467 -6.78 13.39 19.40
CA ARG A 467 -6.74 13.95 20.74
C ARG A 467 -8.09 14.64 21.05
N VAL A 468 -8.65 14.38 22.21
CA VAL A 468 -9.84 15.12 22.70
C VAL A 468 -9.41 16.53 23.04
N THR A 469 -10.00 17.52 22.38
CA THR A 469 -9.71 18.95 22.55
C THR A 469 -10.85 19.70 23.20
N GLY A 470 -12.03 19.08 23.31
CA GLY A 470 -13.18 19.70 23.91
C GLY A 470 -14.42 18.80 23.96
N ALA A 471 -15.54 19.34 24.35
CA ALA A 471 -16.82 18.65 24.36
C ALA A 471 -17.93 19.59 23.86
N ARG A 472 -18.90 19.01 23.14
CA ARG A 472 -20.08 19.73 22.62
C ARG A 472 -21.39 19.08 23.03
N ARG A 473 -22.51 19.79 22.94
CA ARG A 473 -23.82 19.16 23.01
C ARG A 473 -24.03 18.33 21.74
N PRO A 474 -24.51 17.07 21.85
CA PRO A 474 -24.82 16.28 20.69
C PRO A 474 -25.98 16.88 19.89
N ALA A 475 -25.83 16.96 18.57
CA ALA A 475 -26.89 17.43 17.67
C ALA A 475 -27.91 16.32 17.33
N ALA A 476 -27.54 15.07 17.52
CA ALA A 476 -28.34 13.88 17.27
C ALA A 476 -27.95 12.76 18.27
N LYS A 477 -28.02 11.49 17.87
CA LYS A 477 -27.56 10.36 18.70
C LYS A 477 -26.07 10.50 19.03
N VAL A 478 -25.72 10.42 20.32
CA VAL A 478 -24.32 10.47 20.80
C VAL A 478 -23.53 9.32 20.22
N ARG A 479 -22.42 9.63 19.55
CA ARG A 479 -21.51 8.63 18.97
C ARG A 479 -20.25 8.41 19.81
N ASP A 480 -19.76 9.48 20.45
CA ASP A 480 -18.51 9.46 21.24
C ASP A 480 -18.75 10.25 22.55
N PRO A 481 -19.27 9.63 23.62
CA PRO A 481 -19.63 10.31 24.84
C PRO A 481 -18.39 10.79 25.60
N HIS A 482 -18.36 12.09 25.94
CA HIS A 482 -17.33 12.67 26.79
C HIS A 482 -17.75 12.58 28.24
N VAL A 483 -17.38 11.52 28.97
CA VAL A 483 -17.82 11.21 30.32
C VAL A 483 -17.59 12.37 31.29
N VAL A 484 -16.38 12.91 31.36
CA VAL A 484 -16.03 14.00 32.29
C VAL A 484 -16.89 15.24 32.05
N ALA A 485 -17.06 15.68 30.80
CA ALA A 485 -17.85 16.85 30.46
C ALA A 485 -19.35 16.61 30.73
N THR A 486 -19.84 15.38 30.55
CA THR A 486 -21.21 14.99 30.90
C THR A 486 -21.42 15.06 32.40
N LEU A 487 -20.51 14.55 33.21
CA LEU A 487 -20.59 14.64 34.68
C LEU A 487 -20.50 16.07 35.16
N LEU A 488 -19.62 16.91 34.61
CA LEU A 488 -19.52 18.33 34.92
C LEU A 488 -20.78 19.10 34.52
N ALA A 489 -21.44 18.74 33.43
CA ALA A 489 -22.70 19.36 33.02
C ALA A 489 -23.89 18.99 33.96
N ALA A 490 -23.86 17.79 34.51
CA ALA A 490 -24.88 17.28 35.44
C ALA A 490 -24.69 17.79 36.87
N ALA A 491 -23.44 17.98 37.32
CA ALA A 491 -23.07 18.28 38.70
C ALA A 491 -23.82 19.48 39.31
N PRO A 492 -23.96 20.67 38.66
CA PRO A 492 -24.64 21.82 39.22
C PRO A 492 -26.14 21.61 39.46
N ARG A 493 -26.74 20.65 38.78
CA ARG A 493 -28.20 20.43 38.73
C ARG A 493 -28.69 19.38 39.72
N GLN A 494 -27.78 18.74 40.48
CA GLN A 494 -28.11 17.60 41.34
C GLN A 494 -29.10 17.96 42.45
N ARG A 495 -28.92 19.11 43.10
CA ARG A 495 -29.85 19.57 44.15
C ARG A 495 -31.25 19.80 43.60
N ALA A 496 -31.39 20.47 42.46
CA ALA A 496 -32.66 20.71 41.81
C ALA A 496 -33.36 19.42 41.31
N ARG A 497 -32.60 18.33 41.15
CA ARG A 497 -33.11 17.03 40.71
C ARG A 497 -33.44 16.08 41.87
N GLY A 498 -33.35 16.58 43.12
CA GLY A 498 -33.71 15.79 44.30
C GLY A 498 -32.74 14.67 44.62
N ARG A 499 -31.45 14.83 44.30
CA ARG A 499 -30.43 13.81 44.58
C ARG A 499 -30.38 13.50 46.08
N SER A 500 -30.60 12.21 46.42
CA SER A 500 -30.41 11.65 47.74
C SER A 500 -29.52 10.42 47.60
N GLY A 501 -28.25 10.48 48.03
CA GLY A 501 -27.29 9.39 47.95
C GLY A 501 -26.06 9.62 47.08
N ALA A 502 -25.22 8.59 46.90
CA ALA A 502 -23.91 8.67 46.26
C ALA A 502 -23.95 8.78 44.72
N GLY A 503 -25.01 8.34 44.04
CA GLY A 503 -25.16 8.38 42.59
C GLY A 503 -25.42 9.75 41.98
N LEU A 504 -25.07 10.00 40.74
CA LEU A 504 -25.43 11.19 39.97
C LEU A 504 -26.68 10.94 39.11
N VAL A 505 -27.65 11.87 39.17
CA VAL A 505 -28.84 11.84 38.32
C VAL A 505 -28.48 12.49 36.97
N LEU A 506 -28.30 11.68 35.93
CA LEU A 506 -28.02 12.12 34.58
C LEU A 506 -29.30 12.24 33.75
N ARG A 507 -29.37 13.27 32.91
CA ARG A 507 -30.45 13.49 31.95
C ARG A 507 -29.89 13.64 30.55
N PRO A 508 -30.67 13.40 29.47
CA PRO A 508 -30.20 13.54 28.08
C PRO A 508 -29.55 14.92 27.81
N ASP A 509 -30.02 16.01 28.43
CA ASP A 509 -29.48 17.36 28.28
C ASP A 509 -28.05 17.52 28.87
N ASP A 510 -27.62 16.63 29.73
CA ASP A 510 -26.27 16.64 30.30
C ASP A 510 -25.25 15.98 29.40
N LEU A 511 -25.69 15.14 28.44
CA LEU A 511 -24.82 14.45 27.57
C LEU A 511 -23.91 15.41 26.78
N ARG A 512 -22.66 15.06 26.71
CA ARG A 512 -21.63 15.77 25.93
C ARG A 512 -20.92 14.77 25.04
N GLU A 513 -20.67 15.18 23.81
CA GLU A 513 -19.93 14.43 22.82
C GLU A 513 -18.53 15.00 22.76
N ALA A 514 -17.52 14.13 22.70
CA ALA A 514 -16.12 14.53 22.60
C ALA A 514 -15.86 15.20 21.24
N VAL A 515 -15.11 16.29 21.25
CA VAL A 515 -14.56 16.92 20.07
C VAL A 515 -13.11 16.46 19.96
N ARG A 516 -12.83 15.69 18.92
CA ARG A 516 -11.48 15.18 18.66
C ARG A 516 -10.85 15.92 17.52
N GLU A 517 -9.59 16.26 17.66
CA GLU A 517 -8.77 16.82 16.60
C GLU A 517 -7.66 15.85 16.21
N GLY A 518 -7.51 15.66 14.91
CA GLY A 518 -6.44 14.92 14.26
C GLY A 518 -5.91 15.72 13.08
N ARG A 519 -5.41 15.02 12.08
CA ARG A 519 -4.98 15.61 10.81
C ARG A 519 -5.70 14.96 9.64
N GLU A 520 -5.94 15.71 8.57
CA GLU A 520 -6.54 15.28 7.32
C GLU A 520 -5.55 15.30 6.17
N GLY A 521 -5.84 14.52 5.11
CA GLY A 521 -5.19 14.63 3.82
C GLY A 521 -5.91 15.64 2.93
N ASN A 522 -5.15 16.44 2.21
CA ASN A 522 -5.66 17.48 1.33
C ASN A 522 -5.57 17.06 -0.15
N LEU A 523 -6.10 17.88 -1.05
CA LEU A 523 -5.80 17.83 -2.47
C LEU A 523 -4.74 18.91 -2.77
N VAL A 524 -3.53 18.52 -3.12
CA VAL A 524 -2.47 19.44 -3.56
C VAL A 524 -2.47 19.51 -5.07
N LEU A 525 -2.91 20.62 -5.64
CA LEU A 525 -2.93 20.85 -7.08
C LEU A 525 -1.77 21.77 -7.49
N PHE A 526 -0.82 21.21 -8.22
CA PHE A 526 0.28 21.97 -8.82
C PHE A 526 -0.14 22.58 -10.14
N VAL A 527 0.22 23.86 -10.35
CA VAL A 527 0.03 24.59 -11.60
C VAL A 527 1.38 25.15 -12.01
N VAL A 528 2.03 24.48 -12.97
CA VAL A 528 3.45 24.71 -13.29
C VAL A 528 3.60 25.37 -14.63
N ASP A 529 4.33 26.47 -14.64
CA ASP A 529 4.75 27.16 -15.85
C ASP A 529 5.86 26.38 -16.56
N ALA A 530 5.56 25.87 -17.74
CA ALA A 530 6.50 25.17 -18.60
C ALA A 530 6.92 26.01 -19.84
N SER A 531 6.72 27.31 -19.77
CA SER A 531 7.00 28.24 -20.89
C SER A 531 8.49 28.51 -21.12
N GLY A 532 8.80 29.24 -22.20
CA GLY A 532 10.16 29.59 -22.59
C GLY A 532 10.89 30.51 -21.60
N SER A 533 10.17 31.34 -20.83
CA SER A 533 10.76 32.17 -19.77
C SER A 533 11.37 31.33 -18.65
N MET A 534 10.83 30.12 -18.46
CA MET A 534 11.31 29.12 -17.51
C MET A 534 12.39 28.18 -18.09
N ALA A 535 12.65 28.26 -19.44
CA ALA A 535 13.50 27.29 -20.16
C ALA A 535 15.02 27.44 -19.93
N ALA A 536 15.50 28.40 -19.13
CA ALA A 536 16.88 28.36 -18.64
C ALA A 536 17.12 27.06 -17.88
N ARG A 537 17.99 26.17 -18.40
CA ARG A 537 18.19 24.80 -17.93
C ARG A 537 18.25 24.68 -16.40
N ARG A 538 18.98 25.56 -15.73
CA ARG A 538 19.11 25.55 -14.27
C ARG A 538 17.77 25.83 -13.56
N ARG A 539 16.97 26.79 -14.04
CA ARG A 539 15.67 27.13 -13.44
C ARG A 539 14.68 25.98 -13.53
N MET A 540 14.54 25.38 -14.71
CA MET A 540 13.61 24.27 -14.88
C MET A 540 14.02 23.01 -14.08
N THR A 541 15.32 22.74 -13.97
CA THR A 541 15.82 21.68 -13.07
C THR A 541 15.43 21.96 -11.63
N THR A 542 15.65 23.18 -11.12
CA THR A 542 15.27 23.58 -9.76
C THR A 542 13.75 23.49 -9.56
N VAL A 543 12.95 23.98 -10.52
CA VAL A 543 11.47 23.91 -10.45
C VAL A 543 10.99 22.45 -10.44
N LYS A 544 11.48 21.62 -11.34
CA LYS A 544 11.12 20.19 -11.37
C LYS A 544 11.50 19.51 -10.08
N THR A 545 12.68 19.80 -9.53
CA THR A 545 13.14 19.24 -8.23
C THR A 545 12.27 19.71 -7.08
N ALA A 546 11.92 21.00 -7.01
CA ALA A 546 11.05 21.55 -5.97
C ALA A 546 9.63 20.96 -6.05
N VAL A 547 9.03 20.89 -7.25
CA VAL A 547 7.71 20.26 -7.43
C VAL A 547 7.74 18.81 -7.03
N LEU A 548 8.80 18.09 -7.32
CA LEU A 548 8.95 16.70 -6.94
C LEU A 548 9.11 16.51 -5.43
N SER A 549 9.89 17.37 -4.79
CA SER A 549 10.05 17.37 -3.33
C SER A 549 8.70 17.62 -2.63
N LEU A 550 7.89 18.52 -3.18
CA LEU A 550 6.52 18.78 -2.71
C LEU A 550 5.55 17.61 -3.00
N LEU A 551 5.73 16.91 -4.11
CA LEU A 551 5.00 15.68 -4.45
C LEU A 551 5.28 14.59 -3.41
N LEU A 552 6.54 14.39 -3.04
CA LEU A 552 6.95 13.46 -2.00
C LEU A 552 6.38 13.80 -0.63
N ASP A 553 6.45 15.08 -0.23
CA ASP A 553 5.83 15.55 1.02
C ASP A 553 4.31 15.27 1.03
N ALA A 554 3.64 15.53 -0.09
CA ALA A 554 2.22 15.26 -0.22
C ALA A 554 1.88 13.76 -0.04
N TYR A 555 2.67 12.88 -0.62
CA TYR A 555 2.53 11.44 -0.47
C TYR A 555 2.70 10.98 0.99
N GLN A 556 3.79 11.38 1.63
CA GLN A 556 4.03 11.03 3.04
C GLN A 556 2.90 11.47 3.96
N ARG A 557 2.11 12.48 3.54
CA ARG A 557 0.97 13.03 4.29
C ARG A 557 -0.39 12.49 3.86
N ARG A 558 -0.44 11.56 2.89
CA ARG A 558 -1.66 10.95 2.35
C ARG A 558 -2.58 11.94 1.64
N ASP A 559 -1.98 12.87 0.93
CA ASP A 559 -2.71 13.79 0.09
C ASP A 559 -3.00 13.17 -1.28
N LYS A 560 -4.01 13.69 -1.95
CA LYS A 560 -4.13 13.54 -3.41
C LYS A 560 -3.30 14.64 -4.08
N VAL A 561 -2.67 14.29 -5.19
CA VAL A 561 -1.84 15.21 -5.97
C VAL A 561 -2.35 15.28 -7.40
N GLY A 562 -2.45 16.50 -7.94
CA GLY A 562 -2.73 16.75 -9.35
C GLY A 562 -1.70 17.71 -9.94
N LEU A 563 -1.47 17.64 -11.25
CA LEU A 563 -0.52 18.51 -11.98
C LEU A 563 -1.16 19.08 -13.24
N VAL A 564 -1.29 20.38 -13.26
CA VAL A 564 -1.64 21.17 -14.46
C VAL A 564 -0.37 21.88 -14.94
N THR A 565 -0.10 21.80 -16.22
CA THR A 565 0.99 22.57 -16.84
C THR A 565 0.45 23.48 -17.90
N PHE A 566 1.11 24.62 -18.10
CA PHE A 566 0.72 25.55 -19.14
C PHE A 566 1.94 26.06 -19.95
N ARG A 567 1.79 26.00 -21.28
CA ARG A 567 2.81 26.42 -22.24
C ARG A 567 2.19 26.75 -23.60
N GLY A 568 2.88 27.52 -24.41
CA GLY A 568 2.44 27.86 -25.79
C GLY A 568 1.14 28.66 -25.77
N ARG A 569 0.00 28.08 -26.00
CA ARG A 569 -1.33 28.69 -26.02
C ARG A 569 -2.36 28.00 -25.13
N THR A 570 -2.00 26.86 -24.55
CA THR A 570 -2.93 25.95 -23.84
C THR A 570 -2.42 25.58 -22.46
N ALA A 571 -3.33 25.07 -21.63
CA ALA A 571 -3.02 24.40 -20.37
C ALA A 571 -3.54 22.96 -20.40
N GLU A 572 -2.76 22.04 -19.86
CA GLU A 572 -3.04 20.62 -19.88
C GLU A 572 -3.06 20.05 -18.45
N LEU A 573 -3.99 19.15 -18.17
CA LEU A 573 -3.99 18.33 -16.95
C LEU A 573 -3.09 17.12 -17.19
N VAL A 574 -1.81 17.26 -16.86
CA VAL A 574 -0.80 16.22 -17.06
C VAL A 574 -0.97 15.07 -16.08
N LEU A 575 -1.37 15.37 -14.83
CA LEU A 575 -1.66 14.37 -13.80
C LEU A 575 -3.04 14.65 -13.22
N PRO A 576 -4.05 13.82 -13.47
CA PRO A 576 -5.31 13.85 -12.73
C PRO A 576 -5.07 13.62 -11.22
N PRO A 577 -5.92 14.18 -10.34
CA PRO A 577 -5.81 13.98 -8.91
C PRO A 577 -5.69 12.50 -8.51
N THR A 578 -4.53 12.11 -8.00
CA THR A 578 -4.15 10.74 -7.64
C THR A 578 -3.38 10.71 -6.33
N SER A 579 -3.31 9.55 -5.69
CA SER A 579 -2.43 9.30 -4.55
C SER A 579 -1.09 8.66 -4.96
N SER A 580 -0.87 8.41 -6.28
CA SER A 580 0.38 7.82 -6.79
C SER A 580 1.43 8.90 -7.08
N VAL A 581 2.56 8.81 -6.38
CA VAL A 581 3.73 9.68 -6.58
C VAL A 581 4.51 9.28 -7.83
N GLU A 582 4.61 7.98 -8.10
CA GLU A 582 5.36 7.47 -9.25
C GLU A 582 4.76 7.98 -10.57
N ALA A 583 3.43 7.98 -10.68
CA ALA A 583 2.73 8.56 -11.83
C ALA A 583 3.03 10.07 -11.96
N GLY A 584 3.04 10.80 -10.85
CA GLY A 584 3.38 12.23 -10.80
C GLY A 584 4.81 12.50 -11.22
N ALA A 585 5.76 11.74 -10.67
CA ALA A 585 7.18 11.87 -10.97
C ALA A 585 7.50 11.53 -12.45
N ALA A 586 6.91 10.46 -12.99
CA ALA A 586 7.08 10.08 -14.39
C ALA A 586 6.58 11.16 -15.35
N ARG A 587 5.40 11.73 -15.09
CA ARG A 587 4.81 12.81 -15.89
C ARG A 587 5.64 14.10 -15.82
N LEU A 588 6.15 14.43 -14.62
CA LEU A 588 6.98 15.62 -14.42
C LEU A 588 8.33 15.52 -15.17
N ARG A 589 8.94 14.31 -15.22
CA ARG A 589 10.17 14.07 -15.98
C ARG A 589 9.98 14.30 -17.49
N ALA A 590 8.92 13.73 -18.02
CA ALA A 590 8.60 13.81 -19.44
C ALA A 590 8.10 15.20 -19.88
N LEU A 591 7.96 16.17 -18.95
CA LEU A 591 7.38 17.48 -19.24
C LEU A 591 8.25 18.27 -20.22
N PRO A 592 7.75 18.54 -21.42
CA PRO A 592 8.44 19.38 -22.40
C PRO A 592 8.34 20.86 -22.00
N THR A 593 9.36 21.64 -22.31
CA THR A 593 9.47 23.05 -21.95
C THR A 593 9.68 23.95 -23.18
N GLY A 594 9.06 25.14 -23.17
CA GLY A 594 9.20 26.12 -24.22
C GLY A 594 7.89 26.82 -24.62
N GLY A 595 7.97 27.83 -25.45
CA GLY A 595 6.80 28.58 -25.96
C GLY A 595 6.39 29.76 -25.07
N ARG A 596 5.19 30.31 -25.33
CA ARG A 596 4.59 31.43 -24.59
C ARG A 596 3.99 30.97 -23.26
N THR A 597 3.61 31.94 -22.42
CA THR A 597 3.06 31.70 -21.07
C THR A 597 1.56 32.00 -21.05
N PRO A 598 0.65 31.01 -21.20
CA PRO A 598 -0.79 31.18 -21.10
C PRO A 598 -1.26 31.05 -19.65
N LEU A 599 -0.83 31.96 -18.77
CA LEU A 599 -1.11 31.90 -17.31
C LEU A 599 -2.61 31.85 -17.02
N ALA A 600 -3.44 32.67 -17.72
CA ALA A 600 -4.88 32.67 -17.56
C ALA A 600 -5.51 31.26 -17.85
N ALA A 601 -5.03 30.60 -18.91
CA ALA A 601 -5.49 29.23 -19.23
C ALA A 601 -5.08 28.22 -18.15
N GLY A 602 -3.87 28.34 -17.60
CA GLY A 602 -3.40 27.51 -16.48
C GLY A 602 -4.30 27.61 -15.25
N LEU A 603 -4.63 28.84 -14.83
CA LEU A 603 -5.52 29.11 -13.71
C LEU A 603 -6.96 28.63 -13.95
N ALA A 604 -7.49 28.86 -15.16
CA ALA A 604 -8.82 28.39 -15.54
C ALA A 604 -8.90 26.85 -15.49
N ARG A 605 -7.88 26.17 -16.03
CA ARG A 605 -7.81 24.69 -15.97
C ARG A 605 -7.73 24.17 -14.55
N ALA A 606 -6.97 24.83 -13.67
CA ALA A 606 -6.92 24.51 -12.26
C ALA A 606 -8.30 24.65 -11.59
N ALA A 607 -9.03 25.70 -11.88
CA ALA A 607 -10.38 25.92 -11.35
C ALA A 607 -11.36 24.83 -11.79
N GLU A 608 -11.27 24.33 -13.03
CA GLU A 608 -12.07 23.20 -13.53
C GLU A 608 -11.77 21.92 -12.75
N VAL A 609 -10.48 21.60 -12.55
CA VAL A 609 -10.04 20.42 -11.79
C VAL A 609 -10.54 20.47 -10.35
N LEU A 610 -10.36 21.61 -9.68
CA LEU A 610 -10.82 21.79 -8.29
C LEU A 610 -12.34 21.72 -8.16
N ARG A 611 -13.09 22.21 -9.16
CA ARG A 611 -14.55 22.08 -9.18
C ARG A 611 -14.99 20.62 -9.30
N ALA A 612 -14.35 19.87 -10.20
CA ALA A 612 -14.62 18.45 -10.39
C ALA A 612 -14.33 17.62 -9.13
N GLU A 613 -13.20 17.90 -8.45
CA GLU A 613 -12.85 17.19 -7.22
C GLU A 613 -13.74 17.58 -6.03
N ARG A 614 -14.18 18.82 -5.93
CA ARG A 614 -15.17 19.25 -4.91
C ARG A 614 -16.52 18.53 -5.04
N LEU A 615 -16.92 18.16 -6.26
CA LEU A 615 -18.13 17.36 -6.50
C LEU A 615 -17.94 15.89 -6.10
N ARG A 616 -16.71 15.35 -6.25
CA ARG A 616 -16.38 13.94 -5.89
C ARG A 616 -16.14 13.76 -4.39
N ASP A 617 -15.42 14.68 -3.78
CA ASP A 617 -15.05 14.66 -2.36
C ASP A 617 -15.18 16.06 -1.75
N PRO A 618 -16.40 16.47 -1.35
CA PRO A 618 -16.65 17.82 -0.81
C PRO A 618 -15.89 18.12 0.48
N ALA A 619 -15.53 17.09 1.25
CA ALA A 619 -14.85 17.24 2.53
C ALA A 619 -13.34 17.48 2.38
N ARG A 620 -12.75 17.12 1.24
CA ARG A 620 -11.31 17.26 0.99
C ARG A 620 -10.95 18.68 0.62
N ARG A 621 -10.20 19.36 1.49
CA ARG A 621 -9.79 20.75 1.27
C ARG A 621 -8.65 20.84 0.26
N PRO A 622 -8.77 21.67 -0.80
CA PRO A 622 -7.69 21.86 -1.76
C PRO A 622 -6.62 22.84 -1.26
N LEU A 623 -5.37 22.58 -1.67
CA LEU A 623 -4.22 23.47 -1.61
C LEU A 623 -3.71 23.68 -3.03
N LEU A 624 -3.74 24.91 -3.50
CA LEU A 624 -3.23 25.29 -4.81
C LEU A 624 -1.76 25.72 -4.71
N VAL A 625 -0.88 25.16 -5.53
CA VAL A 625 0.54 25.54 -5.60
C VAL A 625 0.85 25.99 -7.03
N VAL A 626 1.01 27.30 -7.24
CA VAL A 626 1.32 27.89 -8.54
C VAL A 626 2.80 28.18 -8.62
N VAL A 627 3.48 27.62 -9.61
CA VAL A 627 4.93 27.79 -9.85
C VAL A 627 5.13 28.57 -11.15
N THR A 628 5.50 29.85 -11.06
CA THR A 628 5.58 30.76 -12.21
C THR A 628 6.46 31.97 -11.89
N ASP A 629 6.97 32.65 -12.93
CA ASP A 629 7.53 34.01 -12.84
C ASP A 629 6.46 35.11 -12.93
N GLY A 630 5.19 34.73 -13.06
CA GLY A 630 4.05 35.65 -13.15
C GLY A 630 3.84 36.31 -14.48
N ARG A 631 4.65 36.02 -15.47
CA ARG A 631 4.49 36.58 -16.83
C ARG A 631 3.30 35.95 -17.54
N ALA A 632 2.52 36.74 -18.27
CA ALA A 632 1.44 36.29 -19.13
C ALA A 632 1.70 36.83 -20.55
N THR A 633 2.30 35.98 -21.42
CA THR A 633 2.69 36.36 -22.78
C THR A 633 1.75 35.83 -23.86
N ALA A 634 0.81 34.95 -23.51
CA ALA A 634 -0.26 34.46 -24.37
C ALA A 634 -1.60 34.91 -23.78
N GLY A 635 -2.48 35.46 -24.60
CA GLY A 635 -3.72 36.11 -24.22
C GLY A 635 -4.58 35.42 -23.16
N GLY A 636 -5.54 36.14 -22.61
CA GLY A 636 -6.47 35.75 -21.56
C GLY A 636 -6.42 36.72 -20.39
N ASP A 637 -7.56 36.85 -19.73
CA ASP A 637 -7.72 37.69 -18.55
C ASP A 637 -7.29 36.90 -17.28
N VAL A 638 -6.10 37.25 -16.80
CA VAL A 638 -5.52 36.61 -15.59
C VAL A 638 -6.35 36.94 -14.33
N ASP A 639 -6.93 38.14 -14.26
CA ASP A 639 -7.72 38.59 -13.13
C ASP A 639 -9.02 37.77 -13.00
N ARG A 640 -9.71 37.60 -14.14
CA ARG A 640 -10.89 36.76 -14.23
C ARG A 640 -10.59 35.31 -13.86
N ALA A 641 -9.49 34.77 -14.39
CA ALA A 641 -9.09 33.40 -14.11
C ALA A 641 -8.70 33.18 -12.63
N ALA A 642 -7.98 34.16 -12.03
CA ALA A 642 -7.67 34.13 -10.60
C ALA A 642 -8.93 34.22 -9.73
N GLY A 643 -9.93 35.01 -10.14
CA GLY A 643 -11.22 35.10 -9.47
C GLY A 643 -11.97 33.78 -9.35
N LEU A 644 -11.79 32.83 -10.31
CA LEU A 644 -12.38 31.49 -10.25
C LEU A 644 -11.80 30.62 -9.11
N LEU A 645 -10.61 30.98 -8.64
CA LEU A 645 -9.88 30.28 -7.57
C LEU A 645 -9.99 30.99 -6.21
N ALA A 646 -10.75 32.08 -6.13
CA ALA A 646 -10.95 32.85 -4.90
C ALA A 646 -11.47 31.95 -3.75
N GLY A 647 -10.90 32.14 -2.55
CA GLY A 647 -11.22 31.33 -1.36
C GLY A 647 -10.59 29.93 -1.33
N THR A 648 -9.76 29.58 -2.33
CA THR A 648 -8.92 28.38 -2.27
C THR A 648 -7.61 28.74 -1.58
N ALA A 649 -7.20 27.97 -0.56
CA ALA A 649 -5.89 28.13 0.05
C ALA A 649 -4.80 27.91 -1.02
N GLY A 650 -3.86 28.87 -1.12
CA GLY A 650 -2.87 28.80 -2.20
C GLY A 650 -1.50 29.33 -1.81
N ILE A 651 -0.51 28.90 -2.57
CA ILE A 651 0.86 29.31 -2.50
C ILE A 651 1.32 29.63 -3.93
N VAL A 652 1.99 30.77 -4.10
CA VAL A 652 2.66 31.12 -5.36
C VAL A 652 4.15 31.03 -5.13
N VAL A 653 4.80 30.15 -5.86
CA VAL A 653 6.25 30.01 -5.85
C VAL A 653 6.81 30.94 -6.92
N ASP A 654 7.55 31.94 -6.46
CA ASP A 654 8.18 32.94 -7.34
C ASP A 654 9.46 32.40 -7.95
N CYS A 655 9.42 32.20 -9.25
CA CYS A 655 10.55 31.72 -10.06
C CYS A 655 11.30 32.87 -10.76
N GLU A 656 11.00 34.13 -10.42
CA GLU A 656 11.69 35.27 -11.01
C GLU A 656 13.15 35.31 -10.53
N ASP A 657 14.08 35.30 -11.48
CA ASP A 657 15.51 35.34 -11.25
C ASP A 657 16.12 36.46 -12.07
N GLY A 658 17.14 37.14 -11.52
CA GLY A 658 17.87 38.24 -12.20
C GLY A 658 17.91 39.54 -11.42
N PRO A 659 18.73 40.52 -11.90
CA PRO A 659 18.94 41.80 -11.20
C PRO A 659 17.71 42.73 -11.25
N VAL A 660 16.80 42.52 -12.22
CA VAL A 660 15.57 43.30 -12.32
C VAL A 660 14.39 42.38 -12.07
N ARG A 661 13.70 42.59 -10.94
CA ARG A 661 12.49 41.89 -10.59
C ARG A 661 11.25 42.73 -10.87
N LEU A 662 10.30 42.15 -11.61
CA LEU A 662 9.02 42.77 -11.94
C LEU A 662 7.96 42.55 -10.87
N GLY A 663 8.15 41.57 -9.99
CA GLY A 663 7.26 41.25 -8.90
C GLY A 663 5.87 40.77 -9.37
N LEU A 664 5.77 40.17 -10.55
CA LEU A 664 4.49 39.75 -11.14
C LEU A 664 3.90 38.56 -10.40
N ALA A 665 4.73 37.63 -9.93
CA ALA A 665 4.30 36.52 -9.08
C ALA A 665 3.68 37.02 -7.76
N GLY A 666 4.23 38.07 -7.16
CA GLY A 666 3.66 38.74 -5.97
C GLY A 666 2.29 39.34 -6.22
N ARG A 667 2.09 39.98 -7.39
CA ARG A 667 0.76 40.51 -7.80
C ARG A 667 -0.26 39.39 -7.97
N LEU A 668 0.16 38.26 -8.57
CA LEU A 668 -0.70 37.08 -8.69
C LEU A 668 -1.05 36.50 -7.32
N ALA A 669 -0.09 36.38 -6.41
CA ALA A 669 -0.31 35.92 -5.05
C ALA A 669 -1.35 36.77 -4.31
N ALA A 670 -1.21 38.10 -4.41
CA ALA A 670 -2.19 39.04 -3.81
C ALA A 670 -3.61 38.87 -4.36
N ARG A 671 -3.75 38.62 -5.67
CA ARG A 671 -5.05 38.40 -6.33
C ARG A 671 -5.69 37.08 -5.95
N LEU A 672 -4.89 36.03 -5.78
CA LEU A 672 -5.36 34.71 -5.31
C LEU A 672 -5.61 34.66 -3.82
N GLY A 673 -5.17 35.64 -3.05
CA GLY A 673 -5.12 35.56 -1.59
C GLY A 673 -4.15 34.47 -1.10
N ALA A 674 -3.11 34.20 -1.89
CA ALA A 674 -2.14 33.14 -1.68
C ALA A 674 -0.87 33.66 -1.01
N GLN A 675 -0.15 32.77 -0.33
CA GLN A 675 1.17 33.06 0.21
C GLN A 675 2.22 33.10 -0.92
N LEU A 676 3.10 34.11 -0.92
CA LEU A 676 4.24 34.16 -1.83
C LEU A 676 5.45 33.49 -1.18
N VAL A 677 6.11 32.59 -1.89
CA VAL A 677 7.32 31.87 -1.46
C VAL A 677 8.37 31.94 -2.58
N PRO A 678 9.55 32.51 -2.35
CA PRO A 678 10.63 32.49 -3.32
C PRO A 678 11.10 31.05 -3.59
N LEU A 679 11.45 30.70 -4.85
CA LEU A 679 11.92 29.37 -5.21
C LEU A 679 13.16 28.95 -4.40
N GLY A 680 14.09 29.88 -4.13
CA GLY A 680 15.28 29.63 -3.31
C GLY A 680 15.01 29.33 -1.84
N ASP A 681 13.88 29.78 -1.30
CA ASP A 681 13.50 29.54 0.09
C ASP A 681 12.93 28.14 0.30
N LEU A 682 12.48 27.45 -0.75
CA LEU A 682 12.13 26.04 -0.69
C LEU A 682 13.35 25.17 -0.38
N ASP A 683 14.56 25.60 -0.77
CA ASP A 683 15.83 24.95 -0.44
C ASP A 683 16.45 25.45 0.89
N GLY A 684 16.19 26.70 1.29
CA GLY A 684 16.85 27.40 2.39
C GLY A 684 16.31 27.07 3.79
N ILE A 685 15.03 26.76 3.92
CA ILE A 685 14.36 26.49 5.21
C ILE A 685 14.88 25.21 5.86
N VAL A 686 15.40 24.26 5.09
CA VAL A 686 16.01 23.02 5.58
C VAL A 686 17.30 23.29 6.38
N ARG A 687 18.08 24.29 5.99
CA ARG A 687 19.32 24.65 6.73
C ARG A 687 19.03 25.28 8.09
N ALA A 688 17.95 26.06 8.21
CA ALA A 688 17.56 26.72 9.46
C ALA A 688 16.97 25.72 10.49
N HIS A 689 16.27 24.67 10.05
CA HIS A 689 15.70 23.65 10.96
C HIS A 689 16.78 22.69 11.49
N ARG A 690 17.75 22.28 10.66
CA ARG A 690 18.90 21.47 11.14
C ARG A 690 19.79 22.20 12.15
N GLY A 691 19.87 23.54 12.07
CA GLY A 691 20.58 24.37 13.05
C GLY A 691 19.85 24.46 14.40
N ARG A 692 18.50 24.40 14.43
CA ARG A 692 17.71 24.46 15.66
C ARG A 692 17.58 23.12 16.39
N GLU A 693 17.62 21.99 15.70
CA GLU A 693 17.62 20.67 16.35
C GLU A 693 18.97 20.33 16.99
N LYS A 694 20.10 20.77 16.40
CA LYS A 694 21.42 20.64 17.02
C LYS A 694 21.65 21.56 18.23
N GLY A 695 20.86 22.63 18.38
CA GLY A 695 20.92 23.56 19.53
C GLY A 695 20.00 23.18 20.70
N LYS A 696 19.19 22.10 20.60
CA LYS A 696 18.36 21.58 21.69
C LYS A 696 18.88 20.27 22.31
N ALA A 697 20.00 19.75 21.79
CA ALA A 697 20.69 18.56 22.30
C ALA A 697 22.06 18.85 22.84
N ALA A 698 22.32 20.13 23.27
CA ALA A 698 23.52 20.54 24.04
C ALA A 698 23.05 21.14 25.36
#